data_ee88348ee7f458d3300ce98a5d937a62
#
_entry.id   ee88348ee7f458d3300ce98a5d937a62
#
_cell.length_a   1.000
_cell.length_b   1.000
_cell.length_c   1.000
_cell.angle_alpha   90.00
_cell.angle_beta   90.00
_cell.angle_gamma   90.00
#
_symmetry.space_group_name_H-M   'P 1'
#
loop_
_entity.id
_entity.type
_entity.pdbx_description
1 polymer ?
#
loop_
_entity_poly.entity_id
_entity_poly.type
_entity_poly.pdbx_seq_one_letter_code
_entity_poly.pdbx_strand_id
1 'polypeptide(L)'
;MTDPNTPPAAHPTRQAVEAQFRTRPTLRSVTAQMLTTHLKEHYPPLAHPVGELRLAVPRDGGGRALLPLLEVTLGYMADDSFPDLSARNNLDCYLADATGARLTFQGNGARDYDLAVIEAVIRELPTLLFIGFQDALATYWSQDSDAGGSRWQWLAKVLQGSLLDSAIGQAGAAMPALKTLATLARYPDRATRARRPGREGAVHAYTLETHLDQARSRLTLQAIDLLVVCQAQVLLCRVSGEIEAYADLDAFGQAWGARMQQRYGADRITWQQYEPDGNIFEVQAALIINQQLDKLAAIELPGTSSVQALEDLFATATDPALLFSASSSTPRITLASIQAGLPGWLQRASTADRLAYHQCLLEQAGIRRLTLGDSDFAGVETLRSYATEHLNHQLCLDRAQALGGRRHCDDAARVAGYNADDLELTFHVPVGTLAGGYVEPVCISLVDLALQNLSGAPKGRMTLRHRAGRELEAWLTDDYIRQLVQRVDIGQNYPRYLRQALMSDTDVARKRQRLFEQQRPVHLKTQALEHKIKGQAGLTHRGVRCVSAVLDPEPLAQQVDDDAIVIRALAFLRKPGATADVVQNMFIIEPRDTQRGPHVLYRPAYRDALLEFANRDSLLAAIAVPGALQDSVLTWLPETARAIYSNGGFTQPHIVRVGMGSEFAPLPSVPEPAQLAGAGDESSDEILQALNNGRLMEYLFGSETRQLLDQAERASTSNRESRWALIIEGMQLGFNTLLMAVRGPLAAVGWLMQLVQSLTQDVPALESHDPTARELAWVDLLQNIAMLLLHHGSVTVAPDTPRCRMLRS
;
A
#
# COMPACT_ATOMS: atom_id res chain seq x y z
N MET A 1 1.11 -26.40 20.22
CA MET A 1 -0.20 -26.76 20.81
C MET A 1 -0.71 -25.53 21.54
N THR A 2 -1.62 -24.79 20.92
CA THR A 2 -2.27 -23.65 21.54
C THR A 2 -3.23 -24.14 22.62
N ASP A 3 -3.14 -23.56 23.81
CA ASP A 3 -4.07 -23.84 24.91
C ASP A 3 -5.49 -23.48 24.45
N PRO A 4 -6.46 -24.43 24.39
CA PRO A 4 -7.81 -24.19 23.96
C PRO A 4 -8.59 -23.21 24.83
N ASN A 5 -8.04 -22.81 25.98
CA ASN A 5 -8.64 -21.87 26.91
C ASN A 5 -8.17 -20.42 26.76
N THR A 6 -7.29 -20.10 25.79
CA THR A 6 -6.89 -18.71 25.58
C THR A 6 -8.05 -17.93 24.94
N PRO A 7 -8.59 -16.90 25.59
CA PRO A 7 -9.68 -16.12 25.02
C PRO A 7 -9.24 -15.47 23.71
N PRO A 8 -10.13 -15.34 22.72
CA PRO A 8 -9.81 -14.68 21.45
C PRO A 8 -9.32 -13.26 21.70
N ALA A 9 -8.42 -12.79 20.85
CA ALA A 9 -7.93 -11.42 20.91
C ALA A 9 -9.06 -10.44 20.57
N ALA A 10 -9.03 -9.24 21.15
CA ALA A 10 -9.90 -8.17 20.72
C ALA A 10 -9.59 -7.82 19.25
N HIS A 11 -10.62 -7.52 18.45
CA HIS A 11 -10.46 -7.28 17.02
C HIS A 11 -9.61 -6.01 16.79
N PRO A 12 -8.49 -6.07 16.05
CA PRO A 12 -7.56 -4.94 15.92
C PRO A 12 -8.21 -3.69 15.31
N THR A 13 -9.10 -3.85 14.34
CA THR A 13 -9.84 -2.73 13.72
C THR A 13 -10.69 -2.00 14.75
N ARG A 14 -11.44 -2.72 15.59
CA ARG A 14 -12.23 -2.14 16.67
C ARG A 14 -11.35 -1.36 17.65
N GLN A 15 -10.24 -1.94 18.07
CA GLN A 15 -9.29 -1.29 18.98
C GLN A 15 -8.69 -0.01 18.37
N ALA A 16 -8.36 -0.03 17.08
CA ALA A 16 -7.85 1.13 16.36
C ALA A 16 -8.88 2.26 16.30
N VAL A 17 -10.15 1.94 16.00
CA VAL A 17 -11.24 2.91 15.97
C VAL A 17 -11.51 3.46 17.37
N GLU A 18 -11.57 2.61 18.40
CA GLU A 18 -11.73 3.03 19.80
C GLU A 18 -10.62 4.00 20.23
N ALA A 19 -9.37 3.68 19.91
CA ALA A 19 -8.23 4.54 20.24
C ALA A 19 -8.28 5.90 19.52
N GLN A 20 -8.61 5.91 18.22
CA GLN A 20 -8.71 7.14 17.41
C GLN A 20 -9.86 8.04 17.86
N PHE A 21 -10.97 7.45 18.32
CA PHE A 21 -12.17 8.17 18.76
C PHE A 21 -12.28 8.31 20.29
N ARG A 22 -11.20 8.01 21.04
CA ARG A 22 -11.18 8.09 22.52
C ARG A 22 -11.44 9.48 23.04
N THR A 23 -11.01 10.53 22.31
CA THR A 23 -11.16 11.94 22.70
C THR A 23 -12.40 12.59 22.12
N ARG A 24 -13.39 11.78 21.66
CA ARG A 24 -14.64 12.30 21.11
C ARG A 24 -15.43 13.12 22.14
N PRO A 25 -16.28 14.03 21.68
CA PRO A 25 -17.15 14.83 22.57
C PRO A 25 -17.93 13.93 23.55
N THR A 26 -17.91 14.27 24.82
CA THR A 26 -18.66 13.62 25.89
C THR A 26 -19.80 14.52 26.36
N LEU A 27 -20.82 13.96 27.00
CA LEU A 27 -21.91 14.76 27.58
C LEU A 27 -21.36 15.88 28.45
N ARG A 28 -20.43 15.56 29.34
CA ARG A 28 -19.78 16.50 30.25
C ARG A 28 -19.04 17.61 29.52
N SER A 29 -18.27 17.30 28.48
CA SER A 29 -17.51 18.30 27.73
C SER A 29 -18.40 19.25 26.95
N VAL A 30 -19.45 18.70 26.30
CA VAL A 30 -20.40 19.51 25.51
C VAL A 30 -21.25 20.38 26.45
N THR A 31 -21.79 19.83 27.54
CA THR A 31 -22.54 20.60 28.52
C THR A 31 -21.71 21.72 29.14
N ALA A 32 -20.45 21.45 29.50
CA ALA A 32 -19.55 22.48 30.01
C ALA A 32 -19.29 23.61 29.00
N GLN A 33 -19.10 23.26 27.75
CA GLN A 33 -18.90 24.23 26.67
C GLN A 33 -20.16 25.09 26.46
N MET A 34 -21.31 24.46 26.37
CA MET A 34 -22.59 25.17 26.19
C MET A 34 -22.91 26.07 27.38
N LEU A 35 -22.76 25.56 28.61
CA LEU A 35 -22.95 26.34 29.81
C LEU A 35 -21.98 27.56 29.85
N THR A 36 -20.73 27.38 29.43
CA THR A 36 -19.75 28.46 29.30
C THR A 36 -20.19 29.51 28.28
N THR A 37 -20.70 29.07 27.13
CA THR A 37 -21.14 29.97 26.05
C THR A 37 -22.34 30.79 26.51
N HIS A 38 -23.39 30.17 27.04
CA HIS A 38 -24.60 30.85 27.45
C HIS A 38 -24.38 31.77 28.68
N LEU A 39 -23.54 31.36 29.66
CA LEU A 39 -23.16 32.23 30.75
C LEU A 39 -22.36 33.48 30.28
N LYS A 40 -21.50 33.34 29.26
CA LYS A 40 -20.78 34.48 28.65
C LYS A 40 -21.68 35.47 27.92
N GLU A 41 -22.80 35.01 27.37
CA GLU A 41 -23.78 35.90 26.73
C GLU A 41 -24.40 36.82 27.75
N HIS A 42 -24.64 36.37 28.99
CA HIS A 42 -25.23 37.18 30.07
C HIS A 42 -24.17 37.91 30.88
N TYR A 43 -22.95 37.33 31.04
CA TYR A 43 -21.87 37.82 31.92
C TYR A 43 -20.52 37.89 31.19
N PRO A 44 -20.35 38.78 30.22
CA PRO A 44 -19.08 38.98 29.57
C PRO A 44 -18.20 40.02 30.31
N PRO A 45 -16.94 39.70 30.57
CA PRO A 45 -16.23 38.43 30.46
C PRO A 45 -16.49 37.54 31.70
N LEU A 46 -16.76 36.24 31.42
CA LEU A 46 -16.82 35.25 32.50
C LEU A 46 -15.38 34.95 33.00
N ALA A 47 -15.06 35.37 34.23
CA ALA A 47 -13.69 35.35 34.72
C ALA A 47 -13.23 33.94 35.15
N HIS A 48 -14.16 33.03 35.45
CA HIS A 48 -13.86 31.70 35.98
C HIS A 48 -14.31 30.62 35.01
N PRO A 49 -13.52 29.53 34.77
CA PRO A 49 -13.94 28.36 34.05
C PRO A 49 -15.17 27.70 34.70
N VAL A 50 -16.15 27.25 33.91
CA VAL A 50 -17.38 26.60 34.42
C VAL A 50 -17.07 25.41 35.33
N GLY A 51 -15.99 24.68 35.11
CA GLY A 51 -15.56 23.58 35.98
C GLY A 51 -15.20 24.00 37.42
N GLU A 52 -14.86 25.27 37.66
CA GLU A 52 -14.54 25.81 38.95
C GLU A 52 -15.75 26.44 39.64
N LEU A 53 -16.82 26.70 38.92
CA LEU A 53 -18.02 27.31 39.49
C LEU A 53 -18.75 26.36 40.40
N ARG A 54 -19.17 26.87 41.57
CA ARG A 54 -19.95 26.15 42.58
C ARG A 54 -21.20 26.93 42.91
N LEU A 55 -22.26 26.23 43.13
CA LEU A 55 -23.48 26.77 43.71
C LEU A 55 -23.48 26.53 45.21
N ALA A 56 -23.38 27.60 45.99
CA ALA A 56 -23.41 27.53 47.43
C ALA A 56 -24.85 27.52 47.89
N VAL A 57 -25.32 26.39 48.44
CA VAL A 57 -26.73 26.16 48.89
C VAL A 57 -26.73 25.89 50.39
N PRO A 58 -27.62 26.53 51.18
CA PRO A 58 -27.77 26.26 52.60
C PRO A 58 -28.09 24.80 52.92
N ARG A 59 -27.56 24.27 54.02
CA ARG A 59 -27.85 22.91 54.51
C ARG A 59 -28.77 22.99 55.78
N ASP A 60 -29.66 22.02 55.90
CA ASP A 60 -30.40 21.77 57.13
C ASP A 60 -29.40 21.43 58.23
N GLY A 61 -29.29 22.27 59.23
CA GLY A 61 -28.34 22.10 60.37
C GLY A 61 -27.12 23.04 60.32
N GLY A 62 -27.07 23.96 59.42
CA GLY A 62 -26.05 25.01 59.30
C GLY A 62 -24.89 24.65 58.35
N GLY A 63 -24.27 25.68 57.82
CA GLY A 63 -23.23 25.60 56.77
C GLY A 63 -23.82 25.58 55.37
N ARG A 64 -22.95 25.40 54.37
CA ARG A 64 -23.33 25.39 52.94
C ARG A 64 -22.82 24.17 52.21
N ALA A 65 -23.61 23.65 51.29
CA ALA A 65 -23.13 22.70 50.26
C ALA A 65 -22.56 23.50 49.09
N LEU A 66 -21.37 23.14 48.65
CA LEU A 66 -20.76 23.67 47.44
C LEU A 66 -20.98 22.64 46.32
N LEU A 67 -22.03 22.82 45.52
CA LEU A 67 -22.41 21.93 44.43
C LEU A 67 -21.70 22.41 43.16
N PRO A 68 -20.91 21.57 42.47
CA PRO A 68 -20.35 21.95 41.17
C PRO A 68 -21.46 22.31 40.21
N LEU A 69 -21.39 23.49 39.57
CA LEU A 69 -22.46 23.98 38.68
C LEU A 69 -22.73 23.01 37.54
N LEU A 70 -21.65 22.42 36.98
CA LEU A 70 -21.76 21.39 35.93
C LEU A 70 -22.51 20.15 36.44
N GLU A 71 -22.23 19.66 37.65
CA GLU A 71 -22.94 18.51 38.25
C GLU A 71 -24.44 18.78 38.47
N VAL A 72 -24.77 20.00 38.92
CA VAL A 72 -26.15 20.45 39.07
C VAL A 72 -26.86 20.44 37.70
N THR A 73 -26.19 20.92 36.67
CA THR A 73 -26.71 20.94 35.28
C THR A 73 -26.93 19.50 34.75
N LEU A 74 -25.96 18.62 34.95
CA LEU A 74 -26.04 17.22 34.53
C LEU A 74 -27.11 16.45 35.29
N GLY A 75 -27.29 16.71 36.60
CA GLY A 75 -28.34 16.13 37.40
C GLY A 75 -29.73 16.55 36.90
N TYR A 76 -29.91 17.83 36.57
CA TYR A 76 -31.14 18.30 35.98
C TYR A 76 -31.45 17.61 34.63
N MET A 77 -30.42 17.41 33.78
CA MET A 77 -30.59 16.70 32.52
C MET A 77 -30.91 15.21 32.72
N ALA A 78 -30.38 14.58 33.76
CA ALA A 78 -30.55 13.15 33.99
C ALA A 78 -31.94 12.82 34.61
N ASP A 79 -32.28 13.41 35.70
CA ASP A 79 -33.45 13.02 36.54
C ASP A 79 -34.28 14.19 37.05
N ASP A 80 -34.14 15.39 36.46
CA ASP A 80 -34.79 16.63 36.86
C ASP A 80 -34.39 17.09 38.29
N SER A 81 -33.26 16.57 38.82
CA SER A 81 -32.76 17.00 40.15
C SER A 81 -32.16 18.38 40.05
N PHE A 82 -32.83 19.31 40.71
CA PHE A 82 -32.36 20.68 40.82
C PHE A 82 -32.53 21.21 42.21
N PRO A 83 -31.54 21.93 42.81
CA PRO A 83 -31.70 22.55 44.08
C PRO A 83 -32.74 23.64 44.05
N ASP A 84 -33.51 23.79 45.15
CA ASP A 84 -34.50 24.87 45.28
C ASP A 84 -33.78 26.23 45.39
N LEU A 85 -33.84 27.02 44.34
CA LEU A 85 -33.34 28.39 44.25
C LEU A 85 -34.48 29.41 44.42
N SER A 86 -35.63 29.00 44.99
CA SER A 86 -36.79 29.86 45.19
C SER A 86 -36.45 31.17 45.91
N ALA A 87 -37.29 32.19 45.81
CA ALA A 87 -37.07 33.49 46.42
C ALA A 87 -36.83 33.46 47.96
N ARG A 88 -37.30 32.41 48.67
CA ARG A 88 -37.01 32.18 50.07
C ARG A 88 -35.57 31.83 50.37
N ASN A 89 -34.94 31.04 49.44
CA ASN A 89 -33.60 30.57 49.58
C ASN A 89 -32.62 31.41 48.74
N ASN A 90 -33.11 32.26 47.87
CA ASN A 90 -32.28 33.03 46.94
C ASN A 90 -31.35 34.05 47.65
N LEU A 91 -31.70 34.55 48.79
CA LEU A 91 -30.83 35.43 49.60
C LEU A 91 -29.64 34.68 50.22
N ASP A 92 -29.80 33.38 50.45
CA ASP A 92 -28.75 32.52 51.07
C ASP A 92 -27.95 31.71 50.08
N CYS A 93 -28.42 31.58 48.82
CA CYS A 93 -27.70 30.94 47.76
C CYS A 93 -26.83 31.95 46.99
N TYR A 94 -25.70 31.51 46.48
CA TYR A 94 -24.82 32.32 45.63
C TYR A 94 -23.90 31.47 44.76
N LEU A 95 -23.39 32.07 43.68
CA LEU A 95 -22.34 31.46 42.90
C LEU A 95 -20.99 31.68 43.60
N ALA A 96 -20.21 30.59 43.75
CA ALA A 96 -18.93 30.58 44.44
C ALA A 96 -17.82 30.00 43.56
N ASP A 97 -16.59 30.27 43.89
CA ASP A 97 -15.42 29.57 43.39
C ASP A 97 -15.22 28.19 44.03
N ALA A 98 -14.15 27.50 43.66
CA ALA A 98 -13.81 26.18 44.24
C ALA A 98 -13.55 26.23 45.77
N THR A 99 -13.22 27.37 46.33
CA THR A 99 -12.97 27.55 47.76
C THR A 99 -14.24 27.92 48.56
N GLY A 100 -15.32 28.22 47.90
CA GLY A 100 -16.57 28.67 48.48
C GLY A 100 -16.67 30.20 48.63
N ALA A 101 -15.69 30.95 48.11
CA ALA A 101 -15.76 32.41 48.12
C ALA A 101 -16.82 32.87 47.11
N ARG A 102 -17.69 33.81 47.55
CA ARG A 102 -18.74 34.37 46.72
C ARG A 102 -18.16 35.10 45.50
N LEU A 103 -18.63 34.76 44.33
CA LEU A 103 -18.23 35.41 43.08
C LEU A 103 -19.14 36.60 42.78
N THR A 104 -18.52 37.67 42.31
CA THR A 104 -19.20 38.88 41.85
C THR A 104 -18.86 39.18 40.41
N PHE A 105 -19.88 39.65 39.63
CA PHE A 105 -19.70 40.09 38.26
C PHE A 105 -19.21 41.54 38.25
N GLN A 106 -18.12 41.81 37.55
CA GLN A 106 -17.52 43.14 37.37
C GLN A 106 -18.15 43.84 36.17
N GLY A 107 -19.28 44.50 36.35
CA GLY A 107 -19.93 45.36 35.36
C GLY A 107 -19.82 46.84 35.78
N ASN A 108 -20.93 47.60 35.80
CA ASN A 108 -21.02 48.96 36.36
C ASN A 108 -21.01 48.95 37.92
N GLY A 109 -20.02 48.26 38.53
CA GLY A 109 -19.87 47.95 39.93
C GLY A 109 -19.91 46.44 40.18
N ALA A 110 -19.29 45.98 41.31
CA ALA A 110 -19.35 44.56 41.70
C ALA A 110 -20.80 44.20 42.10
N ARG A 111 -21.40 43.21 41.41
CA ARG A 111 -22.73 42.68 41.68
C ARG A 111 -22.68 41.16 41.76
N ASP A 112 -23.57 40.60 42.54
CA ASP A 112 -23.73 39.14 42.59
C ASP A 112 -24.25 38.62 41.26
N TYR A 113 -23.89 37.38 40.87
CA TYR A 113 -24.52 36.68 39.75
C TYR A 113 -26.01 36.45 40.08
N ASP A 114 -26.88 36.76 39.14
CA ASP A 114 -28.32 36.54 39.30
C ASP A 114 -28.60 35.03 39.14
N LEU A 115 -29.03 34.39 40.24
CA LEU A 115 -29.36 32.98 40.22
C LEU A 115 -30.56 32.63 39.35
N ALA A 116 -31.50 33.55 39.13
CA ALA A 116 -32.62 33.34 38.25
C ALA A 116 -32.17 33.19 36.78
N VAL A 117 -31.15 33.95 36.39
CA VAL A 117 -30.51 33.83 35.06
C VAL A 117 -29.77 32.50 34.96
N ILE A 118 -29.03 32.12 36.00
CA ILE A 118 -28.30 30.83 35.99
C ILE A 118 -29.27 29.65 35.91
N GLU A 119 -30.36 29.67 36.66
CA GLU A 119 -31.42 28.68 36.59
C GLU A 119 -32.06 28.61 35.21
N ALA A 120 -32.38 29.75 34.61
CA ALA A 120 -32.95 29.83 33.28
C ALA A 120 -32.04 29.18 32.22
N VAL A 121 -30.74 29.51 32.24
CA VAL A 121 -29.75 28.91 31.38
C VAL A 121 -29.71 27.39 31.59
N ILE A 122 -29.66 26.87 32.79
CA ILE A 122 -29.62 25.44 33.08
C ILE A 122 -30.88 24.73 32.56
N ARG A 123 -32.08 25.32 32.75
CA ARG A 123 -33.32 24.74 32.31
C ARG A 123 -33.49 24.74 30.77
N GLU A 124 -32.84 25.65 30.07
CA GLU A 124 -32.87 25.71 28.60
C GLU A 124 -31.90 24.69 27.93
N LEU A 125 -30.77 24.37 28.58
CA LEU A 125 -29.73 23.51 28.02
C LEU A 125 -30.21 22.13 27.48
N PRO A 126 -31.12 21.38 28.13
CA PRO A 126 -31.61 20.10 27.60
C PRO A 126 -32.22 20.24 26.20
N THR A 127 -32.91 21.31 25.89
CA THR A 127 -33.56 21.54 24.59
C THR A 127 -32.53 21.88 23.50
N LEU A 128 -31.36 22.42 23.87
CA LEU A 128 -30.28 22.81 22.97
C LEU A 128 -29.16 21.77 22.89
N LEU A 129 -29.17 20.75 23.76
CA LEU A 129 -28.05 19.79 23.89
C LEU A 129 -27.76 19.05 22.58
N PHE A 130 -28.81 18.67 21.86
CA PHE A 130 -28.65 18.02 20.57
C PHE A 130 -27.89 18.89 19.57
N ILE A 131 -28.21 20.17 19.48
CA ILE A 131 -27.51 21.13 18.60
C ILE A 131 -26.07 21.29 19.03
N GLY A 132 -25.80 21.38 20.34
CA GLY A 132 -24.45 21.44 20.87
C GLY A 132 -23.62 20.21 20.54
N PHE A 133 -24.21 19.01 20.59
CA PHE A 133 -23.55 17.78 20.18
C PHE A 133 -23.34 17.70 18.67
N GLN A 134 -24.32 18.13 17.86
CA GLN A 134 -24.19 18.17 16.41
C GLN A 134 -22.98 19.01 16.00
N ASP A 135 -22.82 20.20 16.56
CA ASP A 135 -21.70 21.09 16.28
C ASP A 135 -20.37 20.50 16.80
N ALA A 136 -20.34 19.98 18.02
CA ALA A 136 -19.16 19.38 18.59
C ALA A 136 -18.69 18.16 17.80
N LEU A 137 -19.59 17.27 17.38
CA LEU A 137 -19.25 16.08 16.58
C LEU A 137 -18.79 16.49 15.20
N ALA A 138 -19.48 17.41 14.49
CA ALA A 138 -19.09 17.86 13.16
C ALA A 138 -17.67 18.46 13.20
N THR A 139 -17.39 19.29 14.20
CA THR A 139 -16.05 19.85 14.42
C THR A 139 -15.02 18.77 14.70
N TYR A 140 -15.31 17.82 15.59
CA TYR A 140 -14.41 16.73 15.97
C TYR A 140 -14.05 15.82 14.79
N TRP A 141 -15.04 15.44 13.98
CA TRP A 141 -14.82 14.59 12.81
C TRP A 141 -14.04 15.30 11.71
N SER A 142 -14.14 16.62 11.62
CA SER A 142 -13.38 17.44 10.66
C SER A 142 -11.93 17.69 11.06
N GLN A 143 -11.60 17.53 12.35
CA GLN A 143 -10.23 17.70 12.84
C GLN A 143 -9.29 16.61 12.32
N ASP A 144 -8.00 16.96 12.22
CA ASP A 144 -6.97 16.03 11.79
C ASP A 144 -6.88 14.80 12.71
N SER A 145 -6.73 13.67 12.07
CA SER A 145 -6.39 12.39 12.71
C SER A 145 -4.89 12.30 12.94
N ASP A 146 -4.46 11.38 13.81
CA ASP A 146 -3.02 11.10 14.05
C ASP A 146 -2.31 10.58 12.78
N ALA A 147 -3.06 10.10 11.78
CA ALA A 147 -2.54 9.61 10.51
C ALA A 147 -2.52 10.69 9.39
N GLY A 148 -2.89 11.94 9.72
CA GLY A 148 -3.07 13.03 8.75
C GLY A 148 -4.41 12.96 8.04
N GLY A 149 -4.91 14.11 7.63
CA GLY A 149 -6.26 14.26 7.11
C GLY A 149 -7.34 14.15 8.19
N SER A 150 -8.59 14.42 7.86
CA SER A 150 -9.68 14.43 8.82
C SER A 150 -9.95 13.02 9.39
N ARG A 151 -10.53 12.96 10.61
CA ARG A 151 -11.01 11.70 11.21
C ARG A 151 -12.02 10.98 10.32
N TRP A 152 -12.83 11.73 9.61
CA TRP A 152 -13.73 11.21 8.59
C TRP A 152 -12.96 10.44 7.50
N GLN A 153 -11.94 11.06 6.87
CA GLN A 153 -11.13 10.41 5.84
C GLN A 153 -10.39 9.20 6.39
N TRP A 154 -9.93 9.28 7.64
CA TRP A 154 -9.31 8.15 8.32
C TRP A 154 -10.29 6.97 8.45
N LEU A 155 -11.53 7.23 8.93
CA LEU A 155 -12.53 6.17 9.06
C LEU A 155 -12.93 5.59 7.71
N ALA A 156 -13.06 6.40 6.66
CA ALA A 156 -13.34 5.93 5.30
C ALA A 156 -12.27 4.91 4.83
N LYS A 157 -10.98 5.17 5.10
CA LYS A 157 -9.89 4.23 4.81
C LYS A 157 -9.98 2.94 5.64
N VAL A 158 -10.37 3.06 6.90
CA VAL A 158 -10.57 1.88 7.76
C VAL A 158 -11.74 1.03 7.28
N LEU A 159 -12.85 1.65 6.87
CA LEU A 159 -14.01 0.95 6.30
C LEU A 159 -13.64 0.22 5.00
N GLN A 160 -12.89 0.87 4.12
CA GLN A 160 -12.36 0.28 2.89
C GLN A 160 -11.47 -0.93 3.19
N GLY A 161 -10.53 -0.80 4.13
CA GLY A 161 -9.66 -1.90 4.55
C GLY A 161 -10.44 -3.05 5.20
N SER A 162 -11.39 -2.74 6.09
CA SER A 162 -12.23 -3.73 6.78
C SER A 162 -13.12 -4.52 5.80
N LEU A 163 -13.66 -3.87 4.76
CA LEU A 163 -14.41 -4.57 3.72
C LEU A 163 -13.52 -5.56 2.97
N LEU A 164 -12.33 -5.15 2.57
CA LEU A 164 -11.38 -6.01 1.84
C LEU A 164 -10.90 -7.16 2.72
N ASP A 165 -10.56 -6.90 3.97
CA ASP A 165 -10.17 -7.92 4.96
C ASP A 165 -11.26 -8.98 5.13
N SER A 166 -12.50 -8.54 5.34
CA SER A 166 -13.67 -9.43 5.46
C SER A 166 -13.91 -10.26 4.19
N ALA A 167 -13.77 -9.64 3.02
CA ALA A 167 -13.92 -10.32 1.74
C ALA A 167 -12.86 -11.41 1.54
N ILE A 168 -11.62 -11.14 1.93
CA ILE A 168 -10.51 -12.12 1.87
C ILE A 168 -10.78 -13.28 2.83
N GLY A 169 -11.14 -12.99 4.09
CA GLY A 169 -11.37 -13.99 5.13
C GLY A 169 -12.57 -14.91 4.83
N GLN A 170 -13.65 -14.38 4.24
CA GLN A 170 -14.87 -15.13 3.92
C GLN A 170 -14.86 -15.77 2.53
N ALA A 171 -13.82 -15.58 1.74
CA ALA A 171 -13.74 -16.04 0.35
C ALA A 171 -13.66 -17.56 0.16
N GLY A 172 -13.78 -18.36 1.18
CA GLY A 172 -13.75 -19.82 1.08
C GLY A 172 -14.74 -20.43 0.09
N ALA A 173 -15.85 -19.75 -0.21
CA ALA A 173 -16.91 -20.25 -1.08
C ALA A 173 -17.16 -19.43 -2.35
N ALA A 174 -16.67 -18.20 -2.48
CA ALA A 174 -17.12 -17.32 -3.57
C ALA A 174 -16.04 -16.38 -4.10
N MET A 175 -15.08 -16.91 -4.86
CA MET A 175 -14.11 -16.09 -5.62
C MET A 175 -14.74 -14.93 -6.42
N PRO A 176 -15.94 -15.04 -6.99
CA PRO A 176 -16.62 -13.92 -7.62
C PRO A 176 -16.94 -12.77 -6.65
N ALA A 177 -17.32 -13.06 -5.39
CA ALA A 177 -17.58 -12.02 -4.40
C ALA A 177 -16.31 -11.26 -4.04
N LEU A 178 -15.20 -11.97 -3.78
CA LEU A 178 -13.92 -11.33 -3.52
C LEU A 178 -13.49 -10.42 -4.69
N LYS A 179 -13.64 -10.86 -5.95
CA LYS A 179 -13.33 -10.02 -7.13
C LYS A 179 -14.14 -8.74 -7.15
N THR A 180 -15.45 -8.84 -6.88
CA THR A 180 -16.36 -7.70 -6.84
C THR A 180 -15.95 -6.71 -5.74
N LEU A 181 -15.71 -7.20 -4.52
CA LEU A 181 -15.37 -6.36 -3.37
C LEU A 181 -13.94 -5.80 -3.45
N ALA A 182 -12.99 -6.56 -3.98
CA ALA A 182 -11.64 -6.06 -4.27
C ALA A 182 -11.65 -4.94 -5.33
N THR A 183 -12.53 -5.05 -6.35
CA THR A 183 -12.74 -3.98 -7.32
C THR A 183 -13.31 -2.73 -6.64
N LEU A 184 -14.30 -2.88 -5.77
CA LEU A 184 -14.88 -1.76 -5.03
C LEU A 184 -13.85 -1.10 -4.10
N ALA A 185 -13.06 -1.90 -3.38
CA ALA A 185 -12.00 -1.40 -2.51
C ALA A 185 -10.90 -0.67 -3.32
N ARG A 186 -10.52 -1.19 -4.49
CA ARG A 186 -9.51 -0.56 -5.35
C ARG A 186 -10.01 0.71 -6.04
N TYR A 187 -11.28 0.76 -6.41
CA TYR A 187 -11.91 1.86 -7.14
C TYR A 187 -13.16 2.33 -6.38
N PRO A 188 -13.01 3.00 -5.22
CA PRO A 188 -14.13 3.38 -4.38
C PRO A 188 -15.02 4.48 -5.01
N ASP A 189 -14.46 5.29 -5.91
CA ASP A 189 -15.18 6.32 -6.64
C ASP A 189 -16.03 5.72 -7.76
N ARG A 190 -17.30 6.15 -7.85
CA ARG A 190 -18.27 5.66 -8.85
C ARG A 190 -17.84 5.94 -10.27
N ALA A 191 -17.38 7.17 -10.56
CA ALA A 191 -17.01 7.57 -11.92
C ALA A 191 -15.78 6.80 -12.40
N THR A 192 -14.81 6.58 -11.50
CA THR A 192 -13.61 5.78 -11.77
C THR A 192 -13.96 4.34 -12.07
N ARG A 193 -14.85 3.71 -11.27
CA ARG A 193 -15.32 2.34 -11.54
C ARG A 193 -16.01 2.22 -12.88
N ALA A 194 -16.93 3.13 -13.20
CA ALA A 194 -17.71 3.10 -14.45
C ALA A 194 -16.84 3.17 -15.72
N ARG A 195 -15.62 3.72 -15.64
CA ARG A 195 -14.67 3.76 -16.77
C ARG A 195 -13.89 2.47 -16.95
N ARG A 196 -13.96 1.56 -15.97
CA ARG A 196 -13.21 0.29 -16.08
C ARG A 196 -13.86 -0.64 -17.10
N PRO A 197 -13.05 -1.41 -17.86
CA PRO A 197 -13.58 -2.33 -18.84
C PRO A 197 -14.22 -3.56 -18.21
N GLY A 198 -15.23 -4.10 -18.88
CA GLY A 198 -15.81 -5.39 -18.58
C GLY A 198 -16.49 -5.46 -17.21
N ARG A 199 -16.19 -6.49 -16.41
CA ARG A 199 -16.85 -6.76 -15.12
C ARG A 199 -16.54 -5.69 -14.08
N GLU A 200 -15.37 -5.10 -14.09
CA GLU A 200 -14.99 -4.08 -13.11
C GLU A 200 -15.89 -2.86 -13.20
N GLY A 201 -16.22 -2.40 -14.42
CA GLY A 201 -17.13 -1.29 -14.65
C GLY A 201 -18.60 -1.59 -14.32
N ALA A 202 -18.96 -2.87 -14.14
CA ALA A 202 -20.30 -3.30 -13.76
C ALA A 202 -20.46 -3.48 -12.24
N VAL A 203 -19.51 -3.06 -11.43
CA VAL A 203 -19.61 -3.07 -9.96
C VAL A 203 -20.29 -1.80 -9.50
N HIS A 204 -21.44 -1.93 -8.85
CA HIS A 204 -22.22 -0.83 -8.28
C HIS A 204 -22.28 -0.96 -6.76
N ALA A 205 -22.14 0.14 -6.04
CA ALA A 205 -22.24 0.19 -4.59
C ALA A 205 -23.31 1.19 -4.15
N TYR A 206 -24.25 0.69 -3.40
CA TYR A 206 -25.44 1.44 -3.00
C TYR A 206 -25.51 1.62 -1.49
N THR A 207 -26.01 2.77 -1.05
CA THR A 207 -26.60 2.96 0.28
C THR A 207 -28.07 2.58 0.24
N LEU A 208 -28.63 2.22 1.39
CA LEU A 208 -30.00 1.78 1.54
C LEU A 208 -30.79 2.77 2.38
N GLU A 209 -31.90 3.21 1.87
CA GLU A 209 -32.90 3.97 2.61
C GLU A 209 -34.16 3.13 2.79
N THR A 210 -34.68 3.04 4.01
CA THR A 210 -35.85 2.25 4.35
C THR A 210 -36.91 3.15 4.99
N HIS A 211 -38.11 3.08 4.48
CA HIS A 211 -39.27 3.77 5.04
C HIS A 211 -40.18 2.79 5.76
N LEU A 212 -40.44 3.07 7.01
CA LEU A 212 -41.31 2.31 7.90
C LEU A 212 -42.57 3.12 8.16
N ASP A 213 -43.71 2.64 7.69
CA ASP A 213 -44.99 3.26 7.97
C ASP A 213 -45.59 2.58 9.22
N GLN A 214 -45.89 3.36 10.26
CA GLN A 214 -46.56 2.93 11.49
C GLN A 214 -47.74 3.83 11.78
N ALA A 215 -48.91 3.29 11.81
CA ALA A 215 -50.21 3.92 12.18
C ALA A 215 -50.41 5.42 11.80
N ARG A 216 -49.53 6.34 12.26
CA ARG A 216 -49.63 7.80 12.02
C ARG A 216 -48.26 8.46 11.78
N SER A 217 -47.21 7.67 11.73
CA SER A 217 -45.85 8.19 11.52
C SER A 217 -45.13 7.42 10.44
N ARG A 218 -44.28 8.12 9.72
CA ARG A 218 -43.33 7.51 8.79
C ARG A 218 -41.95 7.75 9.31
N LEU A 219 -41.22 6.66 9.57
CA LEU A 219 -39.81 6.71 9.95
C LEU A 219 -38.96 6.39 8.72
N THR A 220 -37.95 7.20 8.45
CA THR A 220 -36.95 6.96 7.41
C THR A 220 -35.67 6.54 8.07
N LEU A 221 -35.12 5.39 7.68
CA LEU A 221 -33.86 4.85 8.18
C LEU A 221 -32.86 4.80 7.05
N GLN A 222 -31.66 5.33 7.28
CA GLN A 222 -30.51 5.15 6.41
C GLN A 222 -29.59 4.07 6.98
N ALA A 223 -29.34 3.01 6.21
CA ALA A 223 -28.44 1.95 6.63
C ALA A 223 -26.99 2.36 6.38
N ILE A 224 -26.11 2.00 7.32
CA ILE A 224 -24.66 2.17 7.20
C ILE A 224 -23.99 1.03 6.43
N ASP A 225 -24.73 -0.07 6.23
CA ASP A 225 -24.28 -1.23 5.46
C ASP A 225 -24.38 -0.92 3.95
N LEU A 226 -23.48 -1.51 3.16
CA LEU A 226 -23.44 -1.31 1.72
C LEU A 226 -24.09 -2.47 0.98
N LEU A 227 -24.90 -2.17 -0.02
CA LEU A 227 -25.39 -3.14 -0.98
C LEU A 227 -24.52 -3.07 -2.22
N VAL A 228 -23.79 -4.13 -2.53
CA VAL A 228 -22.88 -4.21 -3.68
C VAL A 228 -23.47 -5.14 -4.73
N VAL A 229 -23.65 -4.64 -5.95
CA VAL A 229 -24.24 -5.38 -7.07
C VAL A 229 -23.25 -5.45 -8.21
N CYS A 230 -23.04 -6.64 -8.75
CA CYS A 230 -22.26 -6.85 -9.96
C CYS A 230 -22.93 -7.91 -10.83
N GLN A 231 -23.56 -7.50 -11.91
CA GLN A 231 -24.37 -8.37 -12.76
C GLN A 231 -25.50 -9.05 -11.95
N ALA A 232 -25.52 -10.38 -11.87
CA ALA A 232 -26.49 -11.13 -11.07
C ALA A 232 -26.07 -11.32 -9.59
N GLN A 233 -24.89 -10.86 -9.18
CA GLN A 233 -24.40 -11.00 -7.82
C GLN A 233 -24.86 -9.83 -6.96
N VAL A 234 -25.51 -10.10 -5.85
CA VAL A 234 -25.96 -9.11 -4.86
C VAL A 234 -25.35 -9.45 -3.51
N LEU A 235 -24.61 -8.51 -2.92
CA LEU A 235 -23.89 -8.67 -1.65
C LEU A 235 -24.32 -7.56 -0.67
N LEU A 236 -24.77 -7.94 0.52
CA LEU A 236 -24.92 -7.00 1.64
C LEU A 236 -23.64 -7.07 2.48
N CYS A 237 -22.93 -5.95 2.54
CA CYS A 237 -21.67 -5.82 3.26
C CYS A 237 -21.88 -5.00 4.53
N ARG A 238 -21.76 -5.62 5.68
CA ARG A 238 -21.95 -4.97 6.98
C ARG A 238 -20.65 -4.36 7.49
N VAL A 239 -20.76 -3.26 8.21
CA VAL A 239 -19.61 -2.65 8.89
C VAL A 239 -18.97 -3.61 9.89
N SER A 240 -19.76 -4.52 10.48
CA SER A 240 -19.26 -5.59 11.38
C SER A 240 -18.36 -6.62 10.71
N GLY A 241 -18.22 -6.57 9.37
CA GLY A 241 -17.40 -7.51 8.59
C GLY A 241 -18.16 -8.69 8.01
N GLU A 242 -19.45 -8.86 8.31
CA GLU A 242 -20.28 -9.91 7.74
C GLU A 242 -20.67 -9.56 6.30
N ILE A 243 -20.54 -10.52 5.37
CA ILE A 243 -20.93 -10.38 3.96
C ILE A 243 -21.99 -11.46 3.65
N GLU A 244 -23.18 -11.02 3.29
CA GLU A 244 -24.28 -11.89 2.91
C GLU A 244 -24.51 -11.82 1.40
N ALA A 245 -24.61 -12.98 0.75
CA ALA A 245 -24.88 -13.07 -0.69
C ALA A 245 -26.34 -13.45 -0.95
N TYR A 246 -26.95 -12.81 -1.95
CA TYR A 246 -28.32 -13.05 -2.38
C TYR A 246 -28.34 -13.39 -3.87
N ALA A 247 -29.33 -14.17 -4.29
CA ALA A 247 -29.46 -14.63 -5.67
C ALA A 247 -29.72 -13.46 -6.63
N ASP A 248 -30.52 -12.49 -6.18
CA ASP A 248 -30.90 -11.30 -6.94
C ASP A 248 -31.40 -10.19 -5.97
N LEU A 249 -31.80 -9.05 -6.52
CA LEU A 249 -32.34 -7.93 -5.76
C LEU A 249 -33.72 -8.24 -5.13
N ASP A 250 -34.49 -9.10 -5.73
CA ASP A 250 -35.81 -9.50 -5.18
C ASP A 250 -35.62 -10.36 -3.92
N ALA A 251 -34.72 -11.33 -3.96
CA ALA A 251 -34.34 -12.15 -2.80
C ALA A 251 -33.76 -11.29 -1.67
N PHE A 252 -32.90 -10.31 -2.02
CA PHE A 252 -32.41 -9.34 -1.04
C PHE A 252 -33.56 -8.52 -0.44
N GLY A 253 -34.46 -7.98 -1.28
CA GLY A 253 -35.57 -7.15 -0.85
C GLY A 253 -36.50 -7.86 0.10
N GLN A 254 -36.81 -9.14 -0.16
CA GLN A 254 -37.63 -9.98 0.74
C GLN A 254 -36.93 -10.19 2.09
N ALA A 255 -35.62 -10.55 2.07
CA ALA A 255 -34.84 -10.76 3.30
C ALA A 255 -34.71 -9.47 4.10
N TRP A 256 -34.48 -8.34 3.41
CA TRP A 256 -34.38 -7.03 4.04
C TRP A 256 -35.66 -6.58 4.66
N GLY A 257 -36.78 -6.70 3.93
CA GLY A 257 -38.13 -6.41 4.44
C GLY A 257 -38.47 -7.25 5.66
N ALA A 258 -38.26 -8.57 5.62
CA ALA A 258 -38.48 -9.45 6.76
C ALA A 258 -37.64 -9.06 7.99
N ARG A 259 -36.39 -8.71 7.81
CA ARG A 259 -35.49 -8.23 8.89
C ARG A 259 -35.97 -6.92 9.50
N MET A 260 -36.39 -5.96 8.68
CA MET A 260 -36.94 -4.70 9.16
C MET A 260 -38.28 -4.89 9.88
N GLN A 261 -39.14 -5.80 9.37
CA GLN A 261 -40.38 -6.18 10.01
C GLN A 261 -40.17 -6.78 11.41
N GLN A 262 -39.21 -7.71 11.51
CA GLN A 262 -38.88 -8.34 12.80
C GLN A 262 -38.34 -7.32 13.81
N ARG A 263 -37.55 -6.33 13.34
CA ARG A 263 -36.89 -5.36 14.22
C ARG A 263 -37.81 -4.22 14.67
N TYR A 264 -38.68 -3.75 13.80
CA TYR A 264 -39.46 -2.52 14.03
C TYR A 264 -40.96 -2.75 14.09
N GLY A 265 -41.49 -3.90 13.65
CA GLY A 265 -42.94 -4.19 13.70
C GLY A 265 -43.79 -3.22 12.88
N ALA A 266 -43.24 -2.65 11.78
CA ALA A 266 -43.93 -1.64 10.98
C ALA A 266 -45.08 -2.24 10.17
N ASP A 267 -46.16 -1.45 9.94
CA ASP A 267 -47.32 -1.89 9.15
C ASP A 267 -46.98 -2.09 7.67
N ARG A 268 -46.11 -1.24 7.16
CA ARG A 268 -45.62 -1.31 5.79
C ARG A 268 -44.16 -0.90 5.74
N ILE A 269 -43.38 -1.65 4.94
CA ILE A 269 -41.95 -1.39 4.72
C ILE A 269 -41.70 -1.20 3.23
N THR A 270 -41.06 -0.10 2.88
CA THR A 270 -40.53 0.13 1.54
C THR A 270 -39.05 0.52 1.64
N TRP A 271 -38.27 0.13 0.68
CA TRP A 271 -36.87 0.48 0.64
C TRP A 271 -36.45 0.89 -0.76
N GLN A 272 -35.37 1.68 -0.83
CA GLN A 272 -34.75 2.10 -2.06
C GLN A 272 -33.26 2.11 -1.91
N GLN A 273 -32.56 1.93 -3.02
CA GLN A 273 -31.09 1.97 -3.10
C GLN A 273 -30.67 3.23 -3.84
N TYR A 274 -29.58 3.80 -3.40
CA TYR A 274 -28.98 4.98 -4.01
C TYR A 274 -27.50 4.77 -4.20
N GLU A 275 -26.97 4.90 -5.44
CA GLU A 275 -25.56 4.89 -5.71
C GLU A 275 -25.02 6.32 -5.68
N PRO A 276 -24.28 6.73 -4.62
CA PRO A 276 -23.78 8.08 -4.50
C PRO A 276 -22.65 8.34 -5.49
N ASP A 277 -22.47 9.60 -5.86
CA ASP A 277 -21.29 10.06 -6.56
C ASP A 277 -20.10 10.13 -5.61
N GLY A 278 -18.89 9.95 -6.14
CA GLY A 278 -17.64 9.98 -5.38
C GLY A 278 -17.32 8.68 -4.64
N ASN A 279 -16.54 8.80 -3.56
CA ASN A 279 -16.02 7.68 -2.79
C ASN A 279 -17.08 7.12 -1.84
N ILE A 280 -17.52 5.89 -2.08
CA ILE A 280 -18.59 5.23 -1.29
C ILE A 280 -18.23 5.09 0.20
N PHE A 281 -16.96 4.93 0.56
CA PHE A 281 -16.56 4.78 1.98
C PHE A 281 -16.58 6.12 2.71
N GLU A 282 -16.38 7.24 2.03
CA GLU A 282 -16.59 8.57 2.62
C GLU A 282 -18.07 8.82 2.88
N VAL A 283 -18.94 8.38 1.97
CA VAL A 283 -20.40 8.43 2.18
C VAL A 283 -20.80 7.52 3.33
N GLN A 284 -20.24 6.30 3.42
CA GLN A 284 -20.50 5.39 4.54
C GLN A 284 -20.06 5.99 5.88
N ALA A 285 -18.91 6.66 5.94
CA ALA A 285 -18.47 7.39 7.14
C ALA A 285 -19.45 8.52 7.51
N ALA A 286 -19.98 9.26 6.52
CA ALA A 286 -21.01 10.28 6.76
C ALA A 286 -22.30 9.68 7.32
N LEU A 287 -22.74 8.53 6.82
CA LEU A 287 -23.91 7.82 7.35
C LEU A 287 -23.71 7.37 8.81
N ILE A 288 -22.48 7.03 9.20
CA ILE A 288 -22.17 6.70 10.60
C ILE A 288 -22.33 7.92 11.49
N ILE A 289 -21.86 9.11 11.06
CA ILE A 289 -22.08 10.37 11.80
C ILE A 289 -23.60 10.65 11.92
N ASN A 290 -24.33 10.57 10.82
CA ASN A 290 -25.78 10.78 10.84
C ASN A 290 -26.49 9.83 11.81
N GLN A 291 -26.12 8.55 11.80
CA GLN A 291 -26.67 7.57 12.75
C GLN A 291 -26.34 7.90 14.21
N GLN A 292 -25.16 8.47 14.50
CA GLN A 292 -24.83 8.96 15.84
C GLN A 292 -25.75 10.11 16.23
N LEU A 293 -25.97 11.06 15.33
CA LEU A 293 -26.86 12.20 15.58
C LEU A 293 -28.31 11.74 15.77
N ASP A 294 -28.80 10.79 14.97
CA ASP A 294 -30.15 10.21 15.15
C ASP A 294 -30.31 9.53 16.51
N LYS A 295 -29.30 8.78 16.95
CA LYS A 295 -29.29 8.15 18.27
C LYS A 295 -29.29 9.18 19.41
N LEU A 296 -28.53 10.26 19.28
CA LEU A 296 -28.51 11.35 20.25
C LEU A 296 -29.86 12.08 20.30
N ALA A 297 -30.47 12.33 19.13
CA ALA A 297 -31.79 12.97 19.05
C ALA A 297 -32.93 12.12 19.66
N ALA A 298 -32.72 10.79 19.72
CA ALA A 298 -33.70 9.89 20.35
C ALA A 298 -33.58 9.78 21.87
N ILE A 299 -32.56 10.42 22.49
CA ILE A 299 -32.38 10.43 23.95
C ILE A 299 -33.34 11.47 24.54
N GLU A 300 -34.33 10.99 25.26
CA GLU A 300 -35.27 11.85 26.01
C GLU A 300 -34.62 12.39 27.26
N LEU A 301 -34.82 13.68 27.55
CA LEU A 301 -34.29 14.39 28.69
C LEU A 301 -35.40 15.14 29.44
N PRO A 302 -35.49 15.00 30.78
CA PRO A 302 -34.83 14.01 31.62
C PRO A 302 -35.40 12.60 31.39
N GLY A 303 -34.60 11.56 31.53
CA GLY A 303 -35.04 10.21 31.21
C GLY A 303 -34.19 9.09 31.80
N THR A 304 -33.25 9.40 32.67
CA THR A 304 -32.34 8.42 33.29
C THR A 304 -32.41 8.47 34.81
N SER A 305 -31.86 7.45 35.49
CA SER A 305 -31.82 7.35 36.94
C SER A 305 -30.61 8.02 37.55
N SER A 306 -29.64 8.46 36.79
CA SER A 306 -28.42 9.10 37.29
C SER A 306 -27.60 9.76 36.16
N VAL A 307 -26.74 10.68 36.52
CA VAL A 307 -25.79 11.31 35.61
C VAL A 307 -24.91 10.28 34.93
N GLN A 308 -24.42 9.25 35.61
CA GLN A 308 -23.61 8.20 35.04
C GLN A 308 -24.36 7.42 33.95
N ALA A 309 -25.61 7.04 34.20
CA ALA A 309 -26.44 6.36 33.20
C ALA A 309 -26.66 7.22 31.95
N LEU A 310 -26.83 8.54 32.13
CA LEU A 310 -26.94 9.47 31.03
C LEU A 310 -25.61 9.58 30.24
N GLU A 311 -24.48 9.72 30.94
CA GLU A 311 -23.14 9.72 30.32
C GLU A 311 -22.89 8.44 29.50
N ASP A 312 -23.25 7.27 30.02
CA ASP A 312 -23.10 5.98 29.33
C ASP A 312 -23.96 5.89 28.06
N LEU A 313 -25.18 6.45 28.07
CA LEU A 313 -26.03 6.54 26.88
C LEU A 313 -25.36 7.40 25.78
N PHE A 314 -24.89 8.58 26.14
CA PHE A 314 -24.18 9.46 25.20
C PHE A 314 -22.88 8.85 24.70
N ALA A 315 -22.09 8.23 25.58
CA ALA A 315 -20.87 7.54 25.22
C ALA A 315 -21.12 6.40 24.21
N THR A 316 -22.19 5.61 24.42
CA THR A 316 -22.59 4.52 23.53
C THR A 316 -23.10 5.05 22.19
N ALA A 317 -23.92 6.11 22.21
CA ALA A 317 -24.48 6.71 20.98
C ALA A 317 -23.40 7.26 20.05
N THR A 318 -22.30 7.79 20.62
CA THR A 318 -21.21 8.45 19.89
C THR A 318 -20.00 7.57 19.59
N ASP A 319 -19.99 6.29 19.95
CA ASP A 319 -18.84 5.40 19.76
C ASP A 319 -18.91 4.62 18.45
N PRO A 320 -18.12 4.99 17.41
CA PRO A 320 -18.10 4.25 16.15
C PRO A 320 -17.43 2.88 16.28
N ALA A 321 -16.62 2.64 17.32
CA ALA A 321 -15.93 1.36 17.49
C ALA A 321 -16.90 0.18 17.73
N LEU A 322 -18.10 0.46 18.25
CA LEU A 322 -19.14 -0.55 18.48
C LEU A 322 -19.70 -1.17 17.20
N LEU A 323 -19.45 -0.53 16.06
CA LEU A 323 -19.90 -1.03 14.75
C LEU A 323 -19.01 -2.17 14.21
N PHE A 324 -17.78 -2.28 14.72
CA PHE A 324 -16.80 -3.28 14.27
C PHE A 324 -16.84 -4.55 15.15
N SER A 325 -16.34 -5.65 14.59
CA SER A 325 -16.30 -6.93 15.32
C SER A 325 -15.59 -6.81 16.67
N ALA A 326 -16.09 -7.49 17.67
CA ALA A 326 -15.55 -7.43 19.03
C ALA A 326 -14.28 -8.28 19.22
N SER A 327 -14.18 -9.41 18.49
CA SER A 327 -13.11 -10.37 18.67
C SER A 327 -12.49 -10.81 17.34
N SER A 328 -11.17 -11.06 17.36
CA SER A 328 -10.43 -11.64 16.23
C SER A 328 -10.49 -13.16 16.27
N SER A 329 -10.53 -13.80 15.08
CA SER A 329 -10.37 -15.24 14.94
C SER A 329 -8.93 -15.72 15.20
N THR A 330 -7.94 -14.81 15.11
CA THR A 330 -6.52 -15.13 15.29
C THR A 330 -6.16 -15.18 16.76
N PRO A 331 -5.49 -16.24 17.23
CA PRO A 331 -5.07 -16.36 18.61
C PRO A 331 -4.15 -15.22 19.06
N ARG A 332 -4.32 -14.78 20.30
CA ARG A 332 -3.52 -13.65 20.87
C ARG A 332 -2.02 -13.94 20.86
N ILE A 333 -1.61 -15.20 21.06
CA ILE A 333 -0.20 -15.61 21.04
C ILE A 333 0.38 -15.39 19.65
N THR A 334 -0.34 -15.79 18.58
CA THR A 334 0.10 -15.61 17.20
C THR A 334 0.23 -14.14 16.85
N LEU A 335 -0.71 -13.29 17.26
CA LEU A 335 -0.60 -11.84 17.06
C LEU A 335 0.60 -11.25 17.79
N ALA A 336 0.88 -11.71 19.02
CA ALA A 336 2.05 -11.26 19.78
C ALA A 336 3.38 -11.69 19.12
N SER A 337 3.45 -12.92 18.57
CA SER A 337 4.62 -13.42 17.85
C SER A 337 4.86 -12.60 16.57
N ILE A 338 3.81 -12.32 15.81
CA ILE A 338 3.90 -11.46 14.60
C ILE A 338 4.38 -10.06 15.00
N GLN A 339 3.80 -9.48 16.05
CA GLN A 339 4.18 -8.16 16.53
C GLN A 339 5.65 -8.09 16.95
N ALA A 340 6.14 -9.09 17.66
CA ALA A 340 7.54 -9.17 18.07
C ALA A 340 8.50 -9.31 16.89
N GLY A 341 8.06 -9.94 15.81
CA GLY A 341 8.84 -10.13 14.57
C GLY A 341 8.78 -8.96 13.59
N LEU A 342 7.94 -7.93 13.84
CA LEU A 342 7.92 -6.75 12.98
C LEU A 342 9.26 -6.01 13.02
N PRO A 343 9.80 -5.57 11.87
CA PRO A 343 11.09 -4.87 11.84
C PRO A 343 11.02 -3.52 12.55
N GLY A 344 12.10 -3.15 13.25
CA GLY A 344 12.13 -1.94 14.07
C GLY A 344 11.84 -0.64 13.30
N TRP A 345 12.17 -0.58 12.01
CA TRP A 345 11.85 0.58 11.17
C TRP A 345 10.32 0.73 10.99
N LEU A 346 9.59 -0.38 10.87
CA LEU A 346 8.13 -0.38 10.72
C LEU A 346 7.43 -0.11 12.06
N GLN A 347 7.98 -0.63 13.17
CA GLN A 347 7.47 -0.33 14.52
C GLN A 347 7.58 1.15 14.87
N ARG A 348 8.64 1.83 14.41
CA ARG A 348 8.88 3.27 14.63
C ARG A 348 8.29 4.19 13.56
N ALA A 349 7.64 3.62 12.54
CA ALA A 349 7.00 4.41 11.50
C ALA A 349 5.91 5.32 12.05
N SER A 350 5.67 6.44 11.38
CA SER A 350 4.56 7.34 11.73
C SER A 350 3.21 6.64 11.60
N THR A 351 2.20 7.13 12.29
CA THR A 351 0.84 6.59 12.20
C THR A 351 0.30 6.64 10.77
N ALA A 352 0.61 7.73 10.04
CA ALA A 352 0.24 7.88 8.64
C ALA A 352 0.90 6.79 7.75
N ASP A 353 2.19 6.53 7.97
CA ASP A 353 2.92 5.52 7.22
C ASP A 353 2.44 4.10 7.52
N ARG A 354 2.14 3.82 8.80
CA ARG A 354 1.58 2.52 9.18
C ARG A 354 0.21 2.28 8.58
N LEU A 355 -0.65 3.30 8.53
CA LEU A 355 -1.95 3.21 7.87
C LEU A 355 -1.81 2.98 6.37
N ALA A 356 -0.90 3.71 5.71
CA ALA A 356 -0.62 3.51 4.30
C ALA A 356 -0.05 2.10 4.02
N TYR A 357 0.86 1.63 4.87
CA TYR A 357 1.44 0.29 4.75
C TYR A 357 0.41 -0.82 5.02
N HIS A 358 -0.48 -0.63 6.01
CA HIS A 358 -1.65 -1.48 6.24
C HIS A 358 -2.49 -1.65 4.97
N GLN A 359 -2.83 -0.56 4.29
CA GLN A 359 -3.59 -0.61 3.04
C GLN A 359 -2.85 -1.40 1.94
N CYS A 360 -1.55 -1.14 1.77
CA CYS A 360 -0.73 -1.88 0.80
C CYS A 360 -0.71 -3.40 1.09
N LEU A 361 -0.61 -3.81 2.35
CA LEU A 361 -0.60 -5.23 2.72
C LEU A 361 -1.96 -5.90 2.46
N LEU A 362 -3.07 -5.23 2.74
CA LEU A 362 -4.40 -5.75 2.43
C LEU A 362 -4.61 -5.88 0.92
N GLU A 363 -4.18 -4.89 0.13
CA GLU A 363 -4.23 -4.97 -1.32
C GLU A 363 -3.38 -6.16 -1.83
N GLN A 364 -2.18 -6.36 -1.30
CA GLN A 364 -1.34 -7.51 -1.63
C GLN A 364 -1.99 -8.84 -1.25
N ALA A 365 -2.58 -8.94 -0.05
CA ALA A 365 -3.30 -10.13 0.39
C ALA A 365 -4.46 -10.45 -0.54
N GLY A 366 -5.25 -9.44 -0.92
CA GLY A 366 -6.36 -9.57 -1.86
C GLY A 366 -5.93 -10.05 -3.24
N ILE A 367 -4.89 -9.44 -3.82
CA ILE A 367 -4.33 -9.85 -5.11
C ILE A 367 -3.80 -11.29 -5.02
N ARG A 368 -3.03 -11.61 -3.99
CA ARG A 368 -2.47 -12.95 -3.79
C ARG A 368 -3.58 -14.01 -3.68
N ARG A 369 -4.64 -13.71 -2.94
CA ARG A 369 -5.81 -14.57 -2.83
C ARG A 369 -6.51 -14.79 -4.18
N LEU A 370 -6.65 -13.71 -4.98
CA LEU A 370 -7.29 -13.76 -6.30
C LEU A 370 -6.46 -14.52 -7.34
N THR A 371 -5.14 -14.45 -7.25
CA THR A 371 -4.21 -15.05 -8.23
C THR A 371 -3.70 -16.41 -7.79
N LEU A 372 -4.04 -16.87 -6.58
CA LEU A 372 -3.50 -18.10 -5.94
C LEU A 372 -1.96 -18.12 -5.96
N GLY A 373 -1.36 -16.94 -5.76
CA GLY A 373 0.09 -16.77 -5.74
C GLY A 373 0.76 -16.71 -7.12
N ASP A 374 0.01 -16.78 -8.21
CA ASP A 374 0.55 -16.55 -9.55
C ASP A 374 1.17 -15.15 -9.65
N SER A 375 2.35 -15.06 -10.25
CA SER A 375 2.99 -13.79 -10.56
C SER A 375 3.14 -13.59 -12.07
N ASP A 376 3.32 -12.33 -12.47
CA ASP A 376 3.42 -11.87 -13.85
C ASP A 376 4.45 -12.64 -14.71
N PHE A 377 5.62 -12.92 -14.13
CA PHE A 377 6.71 -13.63 -14.79
C PHE A 377 6.93 -15.07 -14.26
N ALA A 378 5.98 -15.60 -13.48
CA ALA A 378 6.08 -16.97 -13.00
C ALA A 378 6.27 -17.97 -14.14
N GLY A 379 7.22 -18.90 -13.97
CA GLY A 379 7.52 -19.92 -14.95
C GLY A 379 8.25 -19.42 -16.21
N VAL A 380 8.70 -18.16 -16.27
CA VAL A 380 9.67 -17.71 -17.27
C VAL A 380 11.05 -18.19 -16.85
N GLU A 381 11.66 -19.04 -17.65
CA GLU A 381 12.96 -19.59 -17.36
C GLU A 381 14.07 -18.54 -17.48
N THR A 382 15.04 -18.61 -16.60
CA THR A 382 16.27 -17.82 -16.73
C THR A 382 17.08 -18.30 -17.93
N LEU A 383 17.92 -17.44 -18.50
CA LEU A 383 18.80 -17.84 -19.59
C LEU A 383 19.66 -19.08 -19.21
N ARG A 384 20.21 -19.11 -17.98
CA ARG A 384 21.00 -20.23 -17.53
C ARG A 384 20.16 -21.50 -17.33
N SER A 385 18.99 -21.39 -16.71
CA SER A 385 18.06 -22.51 -16.50
C SER A 385 17.62 -23.10 -17.83
N TYR A 386 17.21 -22.22 -18.75
CA TYR A 386 16.83 -22.59 -20.11
C TYR A 386 17.98 -23.32 -20.83
N ALA A 387 19.19 -22.78 -20.79
CA ALA A 387 20.36 -23.39 -21.40
C ALA A 387 20.67 -24.76 -20.81
N THR A 388 20.70 -24.87 -19.48
CA THR A 388 20.94 -26.13 -18.76
C THR A 388 19.91 -27.19 -19.13
N GLU A 389 18.62 -26.84 -19.11
CA GLU A 389 17.54 -27.78 -19.42
C GLU A 389 17.62 -28.29 -20.87
N HIS A 390 17.83 -27.39 -21.84
CA HIS A 390 17.91 -27.76 -23.24
C HIS A 390 19.18 -28.55 -23.57
N LEU A 391 20.32 -28.23 -22.96
CA LEU A 391 21.54 -29.03 -23.06
C LEU A 391 21.34 -30.41 -22.44
N ASN A 392 20.79 -30.51 -21.24
CA ASN A 392 20.52 -31.78 -20.55
C ASN A 392 19.59 -32.65 -21.37
N HIS A 393 18.51 -32.06 -21.91
CA HIS A 393 17.58 -32.77 -22.78
C HIS A 393 18.28 -33.31 -24.04
N GLN A 394 19.09 -32.50 -24.71
CA GLN A 394 19.81 -32.90 -25.93
C GLN A 394 20.88 -33.96 -25.63
N LEU A 395 21.66 -33.79 -24.54
CA LEU A 395 22.61 -34.80 -24.08
C LEU A 395 21.95 -36.16 -23.79
N CYS A 396 20.78 -36.14 -23.17
CA CYS A 396 20.01 -37.36 -22.88
C CYS A 396 19.54 -38.06 -24.17
N LEU A 397 19.01 -37.30 -25.15
CA LEU A 397 18.61 -37.83 -26.46
C LEU A 397 19.77 -38.45 -27.24
N ASP A 398 20.93 -37.76 -27.27
CA ASP A 398 22.11 -38.18 -28.02
C ASP A 398 22.80 -39.37 -27.36
N ARG A 399 22.81 -39.43 -26.02
CA ARG A 399 23.28 -40.59 -25.26
C ARG A 399 22.44 -41.83 -25.57
N ALA A 400 21.10 -41.72 -25.57
CA ALA A 400 20.24 -42.84 -25.90
C ALA A 400 20.56 -43.38 -27.32
N GLN A 401 20.80 -42.49 -28.29
CA GLN A 401 21.18 -42.86 -29.66
C GLN A 401 22.58 -43.49 -29.72
N ALA A 402 23.56 -42.92 -29.02
CA ALA A 402 24.95 -43.47 -29.00
C ALA A 402 25.06 -44.88 -28.37
N LEU A 403 24.15 -45.21 -27.45
CA LEU A 403 24.02 -46.51 -26.83
C LEU A 403 23.15 -47.50 -27.66
N GLY A 404 22.81 -47.16 -28.88
CA GLY A 404 22.02 -48.01 -29.79
C GLY A 404 20.52 -48.08 -29.49
N GLY A 405 20.00 -47.22 -28.63
CA GLY A 405 18.59 -47.12 -28.30
C GLY A 405 17.79 -46.20 -29.22
N ARG A 406 16.46 -46.15 -29.02
CA ARG A 406 15.65 -45.11 -29.64
C ARG A 406 15.97 -43.73 -29.04
N ARG A 407 15.91 -42.69 -29.90
CA ARG A 407 16.11 -41.32 -29.48
C ARG A 407 14.94 -40.86 -28.58
N HIS A 408 14.98 -41.23 -27.31
CA HIS A 408 13.96 -40.98 -26.31
C HIS A 408 14.65 -40.62 -24.98
N CYS A 409 14.12 -39.65 -24.28
CA CYS A 409 14.60 -39.21 -22.98
C CYS A 409 13.43 -39.23 -21.99
N ASP A 410 13.45 -40.16 -21.06
CA ASP A 410 12.57 -40.19 -19.90
C ASP A 410 13.33 -39.78 -18.61
N ASP A 411 12.63 -39.72 -17.49
CA ASP A 411 13.23 -39.33 -16.23
C ASP A 411 14.36 -40.26 -15.77
N ALA A 412 14.25 -41.53 -16.03
CA ALA A 412 15.30 -42.52 -15.71
C ALA A 412 16.55 -42.32 -16.58
N ALA A 413 16.38 -42.01 -17.88
CA ALA A 413 17.47 -41.69 -18.79
C ALA A 413 18.16 -40.37 -18.43
N ARG A 414 17.40 -39.39 -17.96
CA ARG A 414 17.93 -38.11 -17.45
C ARG A 414 18.80 -38.31 -16.22
N VAL A 415 18.33 -39.05 -15.22
CA VAL A 415 19.09 -39.31 -13.98
C VAL A 415 20.38 -40.08 -14.27
N ALA A 416 20.37 -41.05 -15.22
CA ALA A 416 21.54 -41.78 -15.65
C ALA A 416 22.49 -41.01 -16.57
N GLY A 417 22.06 -39.85 -17.08
CA GLY A 417 22.78 -39.04 -18.03
C GLY A 417 23.88 -38.15 -17.43
N TYR A 418 24.20 -37.13 -18.19
CA TYR A 418 25.13 -36.06 -17.77
C TYR A 418 24.34 -34.79 -17.55
N ASN A 419 24.69 -34.07 -16.48
CA ASN A 419 24.22 -32.70 -16.29
C ASN A 419 25.24 -31.74 -16.97
N ALA A 420 24.76 -30.83 -17.79
CA ALA A 420 25.61 -29.88 -18.51
C ALA A 420 26.46 -28.98 -17.60
N ASP A 421 25.99 -28.67 -16.39
CA ASP A 421 26.77 -27.91 -15.40
C ASP A 421 27.92 -28.72 -14.79
N ASP A 422 27.87 -30.06 -14.82
CA ASP A 422 28.93 -30.92 -14.32
C ASP A 422 29.98 -31.25 -15.37
N LEU A 423 29.75 -30.87 -16.63
CA LEU A 423 30.72 -31.01 -17.71
C LEU A 423 31.61 -29.76 -17.79
N GLU A 424 32.88 -29.96 -17.42
CA GLU A 424 33.87 -28.89 -17.32
C GLU A 424 34.81 -28.98 -18.52
N LEU A 425 35.03 -27.82 -19.18
CA LEU A 425 35.85 -27.64 -20.36
C LEU A 425 37.06 -26.86 -19.97
N THR A 426 38.25 -27.43 -20.19
CA THR A 426 39.53 -26.74 -19.98
C THR A 426 40.11 -26.36 -21.32
N PHE A 427 40.28 -25.09 -21.58
CA PHE A 427 40.96 -24.55 -22.75
C PHE A 427 42.39 -24.23 -22.41
N HIS A 428 43.33 -24.77 -23.19
CA HIS A 428 44.78 -24.51 -23.07
C HIS A 428 45.14 -23.35 -23.97
N VAL A 429 45.09 -22.13 -23.43
CA VAL A 429 45.29 -20.89 -24.18
C VAL A 429 46.78 -20.50 -24.22
N PRO A 430 47.42 -20.38 -25.39
CA PRO A 430 48.79 -19.89 -25.47
C PRO A 430 48.82 -18.37 -25.19
N VAL A 431 49.63 -17.94 -24.20
CA VAL A 431 49.80 -16.56 -23.81
C VAL A 431 51.27 -16.17 -24.02
N GLY A 432 51.51 -15.08 -24.77
CA GLY A 432 52.87 -14.52 -25.01
C GLY A 432 53.34 -14.57 -26.43
N THR A 433 54.45 -13.90 -26.71
CA THR A 433 55.11 -13.84 -28.03
C THR A 433 56.16 -14.92 -28.22
N LEU A 434 56.56 -15.15 -29.48
CA LEU A 434 57.42 -16.20 -30.04
C LEU A 434 58.70 -16.65 -29.26
N ALA A 435 59.05 -16.02 -28.15
CA ALA A 435 60.26 -16.33 -27.41
C ALA A 435 60.08 -16.68 -25.91
N GLY A 436 58.90 -16.83 -25.40
CA GLY A 436 58.65 -17.10 -23.96
C GLY A 436 57.18 -17.28 -23.52
N GLY A 437 56.31 -17.76 -24.42
CA GLY A 437 54.92 -17.99 -24.10
C GLY A 437 54.70 -19.16 -23.13
N TYR A 438 53.67 -19.03 -22.26
CA TYR A 438 53.16 -20.11 -21.42
C TYR A 438 51.72 -20.46 -21.83
N VAL A 439 51.25 -21.59 -21.40
CA VAL A 439 49.89 -22.05 -21.67
C VAL A 439 49.07 -21.86 -20.39
N GLU A 440 48.05 -21.04 -20.45
CA GLU A 440 47.16 -20.79 -19.34
C GLU A 440 45.89 -21.66 -19.50
N PRO A 441 45.52 -22.47 -18.49
CA PRO A 441 44.29 -23.25 -18.52
C PRO A 441 43.12 -22.37 -18.13
N VAL A 442 42.15 -22.22 -19.00
CA VAL A 442 40.86 -21.55 -18.72
C VAL A 442 39.78 -22.61 -18.62
N CYS A 443 39.13 -22.71 -17.44
CA CYS A 443 38.06 -23.68 -17.16
C CYS A 443 36.71 -23.00 -17.20
N ILE A 444 35.77 -23.54 -18.00
CA ILE A 444 34.37 -23.08 -18.08
C ILE A 444 33.43 -24.31 -18.10
N SER A 445 32.19 -24.15 -17.68
CA SER A 445 31.19 -25.19 -17.80
C SER A 445 30.67 -25.32 -19.24
N LEU A 446 30.04 -26.46 -19.60
CA LEU A 446 29.36 -26.59 -20.89
C LEU A 446 28.26 -25.57 -21.04
N VAL A 447 27.54 -25.24 -19.96
CA VAL A 447 26.51 -24.20 -19.96
C VAL A 447 27.12 -22.84 -20.28
N ASP A 448 28.25 -22.47 -19.66
CA ASP A 448 28.91 -21.21 -19.95
C ASP A 448 29.40 -21.11 -21.41
N LEU A 449 29.89 -22.22 -21.97
CA LEU A 449 30.26 -22.28 -23.38
C LEU A 449 29.04 -22.06 -24.30
N ALA A 450 27.91 -22.67 -23.97
CA ALA A 450 26.67 -22.50 -24.74
C ALA A 450 26.11 -21.08 -24.64
N LEU A 451 26.18 -20.46 -23.49
CA LEU A 451 25.83 -19.07 -23.30
C LEU A 451 26.70 -18.10 -24.12
N GLN A 452 27.97 -18.42 -24.29
CA GLN A 452 28.90 -17.68 -25.14
C GLN A 452 28.79 -18.03 -26.64
N ASN A 453 27.90 -18.95 -26.99
CA ASN A 453 27.64 -19.44 -28.37
C ASN A 453 28.91 -19.69 -29.21
N LEU A 454 29.94 -20.32 -28.63
CA LEU A 454 31.25 -20.60 -29.20
C LEU A 454 32.12 -19.39 -29.61
N SER A 455 31.55 -18.24 -29.87
CA SER A 455 32.22 -17.06 -30.36
C SER A 455 33.07 -16.36 -29.29
N GLY A 456 32.68 -16.51 -28.03
CA GLY A 456 33.47 -16.08 -26.87
C GLY A 456 34.35 -17.18 -26.26
N ALA A 457 34.39 -18.38 -26.85
CA ALA A 457 35.19 -19.47 -26.34
C ALA A 457 36.69 -19.13 -26.38
N PRO A 458 37.47 -19.47 -25.32
CA PRO A 458 38.92 -19.30 -25.33
C PRO A 458 39.55 -20.03 -26.49
N LYS A 459 40.50 -19.39 -27.17
CA LYS A 459 41.21 -19.99 -28.30
C LYS A 459 42.30 -20.92 -27.78
N GLY A 460 42.13 -22.23 -27.96
CA GLY A 460 43.09 -23.23 -27.52
C GLY A 460 42.57 -24.64 -27.69
N ARG A 461 43.41 -25.62 -27.35
CA ARG A 461 43.00 -27.01 -27.30
C ARG A 461 42.03 -27.21 -26.14
N MET A 462 40.87 -27.74 -26.41
CA MET A 462 39.86 -28.04 -25.41
C MET A 462 40.02 -29.46 -24.89
N THR A 463 39.84 -29.67 -23.61
CA THR A 463 39.71 -31.00 -22.98
C THR A 463 38.48 -30.99 -22.09
N LEU A 464 37.72 -32.13 -22.12
CA LEU A 464 36.47 -32.30 -21.39
C LEU A 464 36.69 -33.20 -20.19
N ARG A 465 36.14 -32.87 -19.06
CA ARG A 465 36.07 -33.72 -17.86
C ARG A 465 34.74 -33.57 -17.12
N HIS A 466 34.38 -34.57 -16.35
CA HIS A 466 33.29 -34.45 -15.42
C HIS A 466 33.75 -33.91 -14.08
N ARG A 467 33.10 -32.91 -13.54
CA ARG A 467 33.46 -32.21 -12.28
C ARG A 467 33.67 -33.19 -11.09
N ALA A 468 32.77 -34.22 -10.98
CA ALA A 468 32.87 -35.24 -9.95
C ALA A 468 33.78 -36.42 -10.32
N GLY A 469 34.62 -36.29 -11.35
CA GLY A 469 35.57 -37.35 -11.74
C GLY A 469 34.96 -38.58 -12.39
N ARG A 470 33.70 -38.54 -12.83
CA ARG A 470 33.06 -39.65 -13.59
C ARG A 470 33.78 -39.84 -14.92
N GLU A 471 34.08 -41.07 -15.28
CA GLU A 471 34.60 -41.37 -16.63
C GLU A 471 33.58 -40.97 -17.71
N LEU A 472 34.11 -40.33 -18.76
CA LEU A 472 33.27 -39.89 -19.87
C LEU A 472 33.10 -41.01 -20.88
N GLU A 473 31.87 -41.17 -21.36
CA GLU A 473 31.58 -42.13 -22.41
C GLU A 473 32.23 -41.69 -23.74
N ALA A 474 32.68 -42.64 -24.56
CA ALA A 474 33.51 -42.40 -25.76
C ALA A 474 32.87 -41.49 -26.82
N TRP A 475 31.58 -41.32 -26.81
CA TRP A 475 30.86 -40.44 -27.76
C TRP A 475 30.97 -38.97 -27.39
N LEU A 476 31.29 -38.64 -26.11
CA LEU A 476 31.45 -37.28 -25.61
C LEU A 476 32.85 -36.77 -26.04
N THR A 477 32.96 -36.28 -27.26
CA THR A 477 34.19 -35.71 -27.84
C THR A 477 34.12 -34.19 -27.92
N ASP A 478 35.27 -33.55 -28.11
CA ASP A 478 35.36 -32.10 -28.31
C ASP A 478 34.53 -31.63 -29.49
N ASP A 479 34.53 -32.39 -30.59
CA ASP A 479 33.74 -32.07 -31.78
C ASP A 479 32.23 -32.21 -31.49
N TYR A 480 31.84 -33.24 -30.73
CA TYR A 480 30.45 -33.40 -30.33
C TYR A 480 29.96 -32.20 -29.51
N ILE A 481 30.76 -31.75 -28.53
CA ILE A 481 30.41 -30.58 -27.69
C ILE A 481 30.18 -29.32 -28.54
N ARG A 482 31.07 -29.07 -29.51
CA ARG A 482 30.89 -27.94 -30.41
C ARG A 482 29.61 -28.04 -31.24
N GLN A 483 29.35 -29.23 -31.77
CA GLN A 483 28.10 -29.52 -32.52
C GLN A 483 26.88 -29.42 -31.65
N LEU A 484 26.95 -29.85 -30.38
CA LEU A 484 25.86 -29.74 -29.42
C LEU A 484 25.49 -28.28 -29.20
N VAL A 485 26.45 -27.43 -28.86
CA VAL A 485 26.23 -25.99 -28.65
C VAL A 485 25.61 -25.32 -29.87
N GLN A 486 26.08 -25.67 -31.09
CA GLN A 486 25.54 -25.15 -32.36
C GLN A 486 24.08 -25.61 -32.58
N ARG A 487 23.77 -26.86 -32.28
CA ARG A 487 22.40 -27.42 -32.46
C ARG A 487 21.40 -26.87 -31.48
N VAL A 488 21.83 -26.69 -30.24
CA VAL A 488 20.95 -26.14 -29.19
C VAL A 488 20.71 -24.65 -29.41
N ASP A 489 21.70 -23.95 -29.98
CA ASP A 489 21.66 -22.54 -30.39
C ASP A 489 20.85 -21.66 -29.40
N ILE A 490 21.35 -21.57 -28.17
CA ILE A 490 20.72 -20.81 -27.10
C ILE A 490 20.51 -19.36 -27.53
N GLY A 491 21.46 -18.82 -28.28
CA GLY A 491 21.43 -17.46 -28.77
C GLY A 491 20.19 -17.10 -29.61
N GLN A 492 19.73 -18.03 -30.45
CA GLN A 492 18.55 -17.82 -31.28
C GLN A 492 17.28 -18.28 -30.58
N ASN A 493 17.33 -19.39 -29.83
CA ASN A 493 16.15 -20.05 -29.30
C ASN A 493 15.62 -19.37 -28.02
N TYR A 494 16.46 -18.84 -27.13
CA TYR A 494 16.02 -18.19 -25.92
C TYR A 494 15.27 -16.85 -26.16
N PRO A 495 15.74 -15.94 -27.03
CA PRO A 495 14.94 -14.78 -27.40
C PRO A 495 13.59 -15.13 -28.05
N ARG A 496 13.55 -16.21 -28.85
CA ARG A 496 12.27 -16.69 -29.42
C ARG A 496 11.32 -17.19 -28.33
N TYR A 497 11.82 -17.96 -27.38
CA TYR A 497 11.07 -18.40 -26.20
C TYR A 497 10.50 -17.21 -25.42
N LEU A 498 11.31 -16.20 -25.12
CA LEU A 498 10.85 -14.99 -24.43
C LEU A 498 9.76 -14.24 -25.22
N ARG A 499 9.92 -14.07 -26.52
CA ARG A 499 8.88 -13.46 -27.35
C ARG A 499 7.56 -14.23 -27.28
N GLN A 500 7.62 -15.55 -27.38
CA GLN A 500 6.43 -16.39 -27.26
C GLN A 500 5.79 -16.32 -25.88
N ALA A 501 6.60 -16.31 -24.81
CA ALA A 501 6.13 -16.29 -23.44
C ALA A 501 5.53 -14.96 -23.00
N LEU A 502 6.02 -13.82 -23.55
CA LEU A 502 5.74 -12.48 -23.02
C LEU A 502 5.06 -11.54 -24.02
N MET A 503 5.32 -11.68 -25.35
CA MET A 503 4.92 -10.69 -26.33
C MET A 503 3.94 -11.24 -27.40
N SER A 504 3.73 -12.55 -27.45
CA SER A 504 2.81 -13.13 -28.41
C SER A 504 1.35 -12.95 -27.97
N ASP A 505 0.43 -12.94 -28.93
CA ASP A 505 -1.01 -12.88 -28.66
C ASP A 505 -1.55 -14.25 -28.19
N THR A 506 -0.96 -14.78 -27.12
CA THR A 506 -1.37 -16.02 -26.46
C THR A 506 -2.11 -15.74 -25.17
N ASP A 507 -2.95 -16.69 -24.72
CA ASP A 507 -3.63 -16.58 -23.44
C ASP A 507 -2.65 -16.46 -22.26
N VAL A 508 -1.49 -17.10 -22.38
CA VAL A 508 -0.43 -17.05 -21.37
C VAL A 508 0.17 -15.65 -21.27
N ALA A 509 0.55 -15.05 -22.40
CA ALA A 509 1.11 -13.70 -22.41
C ALA A 509 0.08 -12.66 -21.95
N ARG A 510 -1.18 -12.77 -22.38
CA ARG A 510 -2.29 -11.93 -21.90
C ARG A 510 -2.56 -12.11 -20.41
N LYS A 511 -2.44 -13.33 -19.86
CA LYS A 511 -2.55 -13.58 -18.42
C LYS A 511 -1.43 -12.87 -17.65
N ARG A 512 -0.19 -12.97 -18.12
CA ARG A 512 0.98 -12.30 -17.51
C ARG A 512 0.84 -10.78 -17.49
N GLN A 513 0.43 -10.20 -18.61
CA GLN A 513 0.16 -8.77 -18.68
C GLN A 513 -0.88 -8.34 -17.64
N ARG A 514 -2.01 -9.04 -17.53
CA ARG A 514 -3.06 -8.75 -16.53
C ARG A 514 -2.54 -8.88 -15.10
N LEU A 515 -1.72 -9.88 -14.79
CA LEU A 515 -1.10 -10.03 -13.49
C LEU A 515 -0.17 -8.86 -13.17
N PHE A 516 0.65 -8.44 -14.14
CA PHE A 516 1.50 -7.26 -14.01
C PHE A 516 0.69 -6.00 -13.72
N GLU A 517 -0.37 -5.74 -14.48
CA GLU A 517 -1.25 -4.58 -14.31
C GLU A 517 -1.91 -4.54 -12.92
N GLN A 518 -2.18 -5.70 -12.32
CA GLN A 518 -2.74 -5.80 -10.97
C GLN A 518 -1.69 -5.65 -9.87
N GLN A 519 -0.54 -6.29 -10.02
CA GLN A 519 0.48 -6.42 -8.97
C GLN A 519 1.44 -5.23 -8.93
N ARG A 520 1.85 -4.71 -10.08
CA ARG A 520 2.89 -3.67 -10.16
C ARG A 520 2.54 -2.37 -9.43
N PRO A 521 1.32 -1.81 -9.51
CA PRO A 521 0.99 -0.58 -8.78
C PRO A 521 1.16 -0.72 -7.27
N VAL A 522 0.70 -1.83 -6.70
CA VAL A 522 0.78 -2.08 -5.26
C VAL A 522 2.23 -2.27 -4.81
N HIS A 523 3.05 -2.96 -5.63
CA HIS A 523 4.48 -3.11 -5.40
C HIS A 523 5.20 -1.78 -5.33
N LEU A 524 5.00 -0.92 -6.34
CA LEU A 524 5.68 0.37 -6.41
C LEU A 524 5.29 1.27 -5.26
N LYS A 525 4.02 1.31 -4.89
CA LYS A 525 3.54 2.04 -3.70
C LYS A 525 4.19 1.52 -2.43
N THR A 526 4.22 0.20 -2.24
CA THR A 526 4.83 -0.41 -1.06
C THR A 526 6.33 -0.12 -1.00
N GLN A 527 7.04 -0.27 -2.11
CA GLN A 527 8.48 -0.02 -2.19
C GLN A 527 8.83 1.45 -1.91
N ALA A 528 8.09 2.39 -2.50
CA ALA A 528 8.27 3.82 -2.23
C ALA A 528 8.07 4.13 -0.75
N LEU A 529 7.02 3.58 -0.15
CA LEU A 529 6.72 3.76 1.26
C LEU A 529 7.79 3.15 2.17
N GLU A 530 8.28 1.96 1.86
CA GLU A 530 9.40 1.33 2.59
C GLU A 530 10.67 2.16 2.53
N HIS A 531 11.07 2.62 1.35
CA HIS A 531 12.26 3.45 1.19
C HIS A 531 12.13 4.73 2.02
N LYS A 532 10.96 5.38 1.99
CA LYS A 532 10.67 6.57 2.80
C LYS A 532 10.80 6.29 4.30
N ILE A 533 10.15 5.23 4.81
CA ILE A 533 10.18 4.89 6.24
C ILE A 533 11.61 4.53 6.69
N LYS A 534 12.36 3.84 5.83
CA LYS A 534 13.76 3.46 6.09
C LYS A 534 14.75 4.61 5.90
N GLY A 535 14.33 5.75 5.36
CA GLY A 535 15.21 6.86 5.02
C GLY A 535 16.19 6.53 3.88
N GLN A 536 15.79 5.68 2.94
CA GLN A 536 16.60 5.20 1.82
C GLN A 536 16.21 5.87 0.50
N ALA A 537 17.12 5.84 -0.47
CA ALA A 537 16.86 6.29 -1.84
C ALA A 537 16.40 7.78 -1.96
N GLY A 538 16.59 8.59 -0.93
CA GLY A 538 16.15 9.98 -0.89
C GLY A 538 14.63 10.18 -0.80
N LEU A 539 13.83 9.10 -0.70
CA LEU A 539 12.37 9.15 -0.75
C LEU A 539 11.78 9.98 0.41
N THR A 540 11.08 11.05 0.04
CA THR A 540 10.31 11.92 0.94
C THR A 540 8.82 11.56 0.94
N HIS A 541 8.06 12.17 1.85
CA HIS A 541 6.60 12.05 1.83
C HIS A 541 6.00 12.52 0.50
N ARG A 542 6.54 13.62 -0.08
CA ARG A 542 6.06 14.15 -1.36
C ARG A 542 6.40 13.21 -2.52
N GLY A 543 7.59 12.63 -2.53
CA GLY A 543 7.98 11.65 -3.55
C GLY A 543 7.11 10.39 -3.53
N VAL A 544 6.78 9.87 -2.34
CA VAL A 544 5.82 8.76 -2.21
C VAL A 544 4.43 9.13 -2.76
N ARG A 545 3.96 10.37 -2.49
CA ARG A 545 2.69 10.87 -3.05
C ARG A 545 2.75 10.98 -4.57
N CYS A 546 3.88 11.43 -5.15
CA CYS A 546 4.06 11.49 -6.61
C CYS A 546 4.00 10.08 -7.23
N VAL A 547 4.69 9.09 -6.64
CA VAL A 547 4.60 7.70 -7.10
C VAL A 547 3.16 7.18 -6.99
N SER A 548 2.48 7.45 -5.89
CA SER A 548 1.09 7.01 -5.70
C SER A 548 0.13 7.69 -6.69
N ALA A 549 0.31 8.97 -6.94
CA ALA A 549 -0.53 9.76 -7.85
C ALA A 549 -0.43 9.27 -9.31
N VAL A 550 0.79 9.03 -9.81
CA VAL A 550 0.95 8.54 -11.19
C VAL A 550 0.37 7.13 -11.40
N LEU A 551 0.25 6.35 -10.32
CA LEU A 551 -0.35 5.01 -10.33
C LEU A 551 -1.85 5.01 -10.08
N ASP A 552 -2.43 6.17 -9.78
CA ASP A 552 -3.87 6.29 -9.56
C ASP A 552 -4.61 6.18 -10.91
N PRO A 553 -5.64 5.35 -11.00
CA PRO A 553 -6.42 5.22 -12.24
C PRO A 553 -7.29 6.43 -12.54
N GLU A 554 -7.54 7.30 -11.55
CA GLU A 554 -8.34 8.51 -11.72
C GLU A 554 -7.45 9.68 -12.12
N PRO A 555 -7.63 10.29 -13.31
CA PRO A 555 -6.80 11.42 -13.77
C PRO A 555 -6.80 12.62 -12.82
N LEU A 556 -7.91 12.89 -12.14
CA LEU A 556 -8.01 13.98 -11.16
C LEU A 556 -7.22 13.72 -9.88
N ALA A 557 -6.98 12.45 -9.53
CA ALA A 557 -6.14 12.06 -8.41
C ALA A 557 -4.64 12.05 -8.76
N GLN A 558 -4.28 12.18 -10.05
CA GLN A 558 -2.89 12.28 -10.49
C GLN A 558 -2.29 13.65 -10.21
N GLN A 559 -2.50 14.16 -8.99
CA GLN A 559 -2.05 15.47 -8.53
C GLN A 559 -1.45 15.38 -7.12
N VAL A 560 -0.46 16.22 -6.86
CA VAL A 560 0.16 16.40 -5.54
C VAL A 560 0.36 17.88 -5.30
N ASP A 561 -0.29 18.44 -4.27
CA ASP A 561 -0.21 19.85 -3.90
C ASP A 561 -0.51 20.80 -5.10
N ASP A 562 -1.59 20.52 -5.85
CA ASP A 562 -2.04 21.20 -7.06
C ASP A 562 -1.10 21.04 -8.30
N ASP A 563 -0.04 20.22 -8.18
CA ASP A 563 0.80 19.88 -9.31
C ASP A 563 0.32 18.57 -9.96
N ALA A 564 -0.01 18.60 -11.24
CA ALA A 564 -0.27 17.39 -12.01
C ALA A 564 1.02 16.55 -12.12
N ILE A 565 0.95 15.27 -11.75
CA ILE A 565 2.09 14.37 -11.77
C ILE A 565 2.04 13.52 -13.04
N VAL A 566 3.18 13.44 -13.70
CA VAL A 566 3.37 12.68 -14.94
C VAL A 566 4.55 11.73 -14.84
N ILE A 567 4.66 10.83 -15.81
CA ILE A 567 5.83 9.97 -15.99
C ILE A 567 6.36 10.18 -17.40
N ARG A 568 7.68 10.33 -17.52
CA ARG A 568 8.38 10.50 -18.79
C ARG A 568 9.54 9.54 -18.91
N ALA A 569 9.91 9.18 -20.14
CA ALA A 569 11.13 8.40 -20.36
C ALA A 569 12.37 9.22 -19.95
N LEU A 570 13.34 8.56 -19.28
CA LEU A 570 14.65 9.16 -19.06
C LEU A 570 15.36 9.29 -20.39
N ALA A 571 15.70 10.52 -20.78
CA ALA A 571 16.37 10.79 -22.04
C ALA A 571 17.33 11.99 -21.93
N PHE A 572 18.35 12.00 -22.79
CA PHE A 572 19.37 13.04 -22.81
C PHE A 572 19.45 13.75 -24.16
N LEU A 573 19.77 15.02 -24.14
CA LEU A 573 20.08 15.84 -25.31
C LEU A 573 21.60 16.11 -25.32
N ARG A 574 22.26 15.76 -26.41
CA ARG A 574 23.68 16.07 -26.63
C ARG A 574 23.95 17.55 -26.87
N LYS A 575 22.94 18.25 -27.40
CA LYS A 575 22.89 19.68 -27.64
C LYS A 575 21.45 20.14 -27.80
N PRO A 576 21.12 21.41 -27.60
CA PRO A 576 19.80 21.94 -27.88
C PRO A 576 19.32 21.59 -29.31
N GLY A 577 18.09 21.09 -29.43
CA GLY A 577 17.49 20.72 -30.72
C GLY A 577 17.96 19.38 -31.34
N ALA A 578 18.79 18.60 -30.63
CA ALA A 578 19.14 17.25 -31.05
C ALA A 578 18.02 16.26 -30.74
N THR A 579 17.95 15.15 -31.48
CA THR A 579 17.10 14.01 -31.13
C THR A 579 17.53 13.45 -29.77
N ALA A 580 16.57 13.19 -28.91
CA ALA A 580 16.80 12.69 -27.57
C ALA A 580 17.33 11.24 -27.60
N ASP A 581 18.37 10.98 -26.81
CA ASP A 581 18.90 9.65 -26.55
C ASP A 581 18.12 9.03 -25.38
N VAL A 582 17.12 8.21 -25.69
CA VAL A 582 16.23 7.60 -24.68
C VAL A 582 16.90 6.42 -24.02
N VAL A 583 16.84 6.34 -22.69
CA VAL A 583 17.28 5.20 -21.89
C VAL A 583 16.13 4.20 -21.81
N GLN A 584 16.39 2.98 -22.27
CA GLN A 584 15.37 1.93 -22.30
C GLN A 584 14.90 1.55 -20.90
N ASN A 585 13.58 1.54 -20.71
CA ASN A 585 12.90 1.14 -19.46
C ASN A 585 13.38 1.87 -18.22
N MET A 586 13.71 3.17 -18.36
CA MET A 586 13.94 4.08 -17.24
C MET A 586 13.09 5.33 -17.40
N PHE A 587 12.51 5.78 -16.32
CA PHE A 587 11.51 6.83 -16.33
C PHE A 587 11.73 7.84 -15.22
N ILE A 588 11.18 9.04 -15.37
CA ILE A 588 11.13 10.07 -14.35
C ILE A 588 9.66 10.33 -14.00
N ILE A 589 9.29 10.11 -12.74
CA ILE A 589 7.99 10.51 -12.18
C ILE A 589 8.19 11.90 -11.58
N GLU A 590 7.46 12.89 -12.09
CA GLU A 590 7.71 14.28 -11.77
C GLU A 590 6.46 15.14 -11.95
N PRO A 591 6.39 16.33 -11.36
CA PRO A 591 5.39 17.33 -11.73
C PRO A 591 5.44 17.63 -13.24
N ARG A 592 4.27 17.91 -13.84
CA ARG A 592 4.19 18.29 -15.26
C ARG A 592 5.05 19.53 -15.55
N ASP A 593 5.07 20.49 -14.63
CA ASP A 593 6.05 21.58 -14.61
C ASP A 593 7.39 21.07 -14.06
N THR A 594 8.34 20.86 -14.94
CA THR A 594 9.67 20.30 -14.61
C THR A 594 10.54 21.21 -13.74
N GLN A 595 10.16 22.46 -13.52
CA GLN A 595 10.84 23.36 -12.58
C GLN A 595 10.43 23.09 -11.13
N ARG A 596 9.35 22.36 -10.92
CA ARG A 596 8.89 21.93 -9.60
C ARG A 596 9.40 20.54 -9.32
N GLY A 597 9.66 20.22 -8.07
CA GLY A 597 10.12 18.89 -7.65
C GLY A 597 9.19 18.29 -6.60
N PRO A 598 9.45 17.07 -6.17
CA PRO A 598 10.61 16.23 -6.46
C PRO A 598 10.49 15.47 -7.80
N HIS A 599 11.63 14.90 -8.21
CA HIS A 599 11.74 14.05 -9.37
C HIS A 599 12.15 12.65 -8.92
N VAL A 600 11.37 11.63 -9.24
CA VAL A 600 11.65 10.25 -8.84
C VAL A 600 12.06 9.46 -10.08
N LEU A 601 13.34 9.08 -10.14
CA LEU A 601 13.84 8.16 -11.15
C LEU A 601 13.30 6.76 -10.86
N TYR A 602 12.60 6.15 -11.83
CA TYR A 602 12.10 4.80 -11.78
C TYR A 602 12.90 3.89 -12.74
N ARG A 603 13.57 2.86 -12.16
CA ARG A 603 14.41 1.88 -12.86
C ARG A 603 13.92 0.47 -12.55
N PRO A 604 12.90 -0.06 -13.27
CA PRO A 604 12.25 -1.33 -12.92
C PRO A 604 13.20 -2.52 -12.72
N ALA A 605 14.29 -2.57 -13.50
CA ALA A 605 15.24 -3.68 -13.51
C ALA A 605 16.21 -3.72 -12.31
N TYR A 606 16.12 -2.76 -11.38
CA TYR A 606 17.10 -2.62 -10.31
C TYR A 606 16.43 -2.77 -8.93
N ARG A 607 17.19 -3.25 -7.95
CA ARG A 607 16.72 -3.42 -6.57
C ARG A 607 16.30 -2.09 -5.94
N ASP A 608 17.07 -1.03 -6.18
CA ASP A 608 16.76 0.34 -5.84
C ASP A 608 16.00 1.00 -7.01
N ALA A 609 14.82 0.47 -7.30
CA ALA A 609 14.04 0.88 -8.46
C ALA A 609 13.59 2.34 -8.41
N LEU A 610 13.44 2.94 -7.25
CA LEU A 610 12.99 4.31 -7.05
C LEU A 610 14.06 5.14 -6.34
N LEU A 611 14.49 6.24 -6.94
CA LEU A 611 15.45 7.20 -6.40
C LEU A 611 14.90 8.62 -6.53
N GLU A 612 14.79 9.37 -5.43
CA GLU A 612 14.24 10.73 -5.43
C GLU A 612 15.35 11.78 -5.48
N PHE A 613 15.13 12.81 -6.26
CA PHE A 613 16.00 13.98 -6.43
C PHE A 613 15.17 15.26 -6.28
N ALA A 614 15.79 16.31 -5.75
CA ALA A 614 15.10 17.58 -5.49
C ALA A 614 14.67 18.28 -6.80
N ASN A 615 15.48 18.16 -7.85
CA ASN A 615 15.25 18.76 -9.17
C ASN A 615 15.97 17.96 -10.26
N ARG A 616 15.72 18.29 -11.53
CA ARG A 616 16.35 17.63 -12.69
C ARG A 616 17.86 17.80 -12.73
N ASP A 617 18.39 18.93 -12.27
CA ASP A 617 19.83 19.19 -12.24
C ASP A 617 20.53 18.25 -11.24
N SER A 618 19.94 18.03 -10.07
CA SER A 618 20.47 17.07 -9.08
C SER A 618 20.40 15.64 -9.57
N LEU A 619 19.36 15.25 -10.33
CA LEU A 619 19.28 13.96 -10.99
C LEU A 619 20.40 13.79 -12.04
N LEU A 620 20.57 14.78 -12.91
CA LEU A 620 21.62 14.74 -13.93
C LEU A 620 23.02 14.72 -13.31
N ALA A 621 23.25 15.53 -12.28
CA ALA A 621 24.52 15.55 -11.54
C ALA A 621 24.83 14.18 -10.90
N ALA A 622 23.84 13.50 -10.33
CA ALA A 622 23.99 12.16 -9.77
C ALA A 622 24.34 11.12 -10.84
N ILE A 623 23.69 11.18 -12.03
CA ILE A 623 24.00 10.30 -13.16
C ILE A 623 25.39 10.59 -13.72
N ALA A 624 25.85 11.86 -13.71
CA ALA A 624 27.15 12.24 -14.21
C ALA A 624 28.34 11.74 -13.34
N VAL A 625 28.09 11.35 -12.09
CA VAL A 625 29.09 10.76 -11.22
C VAL A 625 29.35 9.30 -11.60
N PRO A 626 30.59 8.89 -11.89
CA PRO A 626 30.93 7.48 -12.15
C PRO A 626 30.52 6.58 -10.99
N GLY A 627 29.80 5.48 -11.30
CA GLY A 627 29.32 4.51 -10.32
C GLY A 627 28.06 3.78 -10.78
N ALA A 628 27.47 3.00 -9.87
CA ALA A 628 26.37 2.09 -10.19
C ALA A 628 25.16 2.76 -10.88
N LEU A 629 24.85 4.02 -10.54
CA LEU A 629 23.77 4.76 -11.19
C LEU A 629 24.11 5.07 -12.65
N GLN A 630 25.30 5.66 -12.90
CA GLN A 630 25.78 5.95 -14.25
C GLN A 630 25.88 4.67 -15.09
N ASP A 631 26.47 3.61 -14.53
CA ASP A 631 26.63 2.33 -15.23
C ASP A 631 25.25 1.73 -15.63
N SER A 632 24.25 1.87 -14.76
CA SER A 632 22.90 1.43 -15.07
C SER A 632 22.30 2.19 -16.25
N VAL A 633 22.48 3.50 -16.30
CA VAL A 633 22.02 4.35 -17.41
C VAL A 633 22.74 4.02 -18.71
N LEU A 634 24.08 3.94 -18.65
CA LEU A 634 24.92 3.60 -19.81
C LEU A 634 24.56 2.23 -20.39
N THR A 635 24.22 1.25 -19.54
CA THR A 635 23.85 -0.09 -19.99
C THR A 635 22.62 -0.07 -20.92
N TRP A 636 21.65 0.79 -20.66
CA TRP A 636 20.38 0.81 -21.36
C TRP A 636 20.24 1.94 -22.39
N LEU A 637 21.30 2.73 -22.59
CA LEU A 637 21.38 3.62 -23.73
C LEU A 637 21.61 2.84 -25.04
N PRO A 638 21.10 3.35 -26.18
CA PRO A 638 21.46 2.83 -27.51
C PRO A 638 22.99 2.82 -27.69
N GLU A 639 23.52 1.86 -28.43
CA GLU A 639 24.98 1.68 -28.57
C GLU A 639 25.69 2.94 -29.09
N THR A 640 25.05 3.63 -30.03
CA THR A 640 25.58 4.89 -30.60
C THR A 640 25.66 6.02 -29.57
N ALA A 641 24.69 6.09 -28.68
CA ALA A 641 24.66 7.08 -27.59
C ALA A 641 25.61 6.69 -26.45
N ARG A 642 25.66 5.39 -26.11
CA ARG A 642 26.51 4.88 -25.04
C ARG A 642 27.97 5.28 -25.23
N ALA A 643 28.53 5.14 -26.46
CA ALA A 643 29.89 5.50 -26.76
C ALA A 643 30.20 6.98 -26.46
N ILE A 644 29.22 7.86 -26.53
CA ILE A 644 29.34 9.29 -26.26
C ILE A 644 29.39 9.53 -24.76
N TYR A 645 28.41 9.01 -24.04
CA TYR A 645 28.22 9.28 -22.60
C TYR A 645 29.25 8.54 -21.75
N SER A 646 29.71 7.35 -22.14
CA SER A 646 30.77 6.62 -21.46
C SER A 646 32.16 7.33 -21.56
N ASN A 647 32.33 8.21 -22.55
CA ASN A 647 33.52 9.02 -22.70
C ASN A 647 33.41 10.42 -22.08
N GLY A 648 32.63 10.57 -21.05
CA GLY A 648 32.47 11.81 -20.31
C GLY A 648 31.39 12.74 -20.83
N GLY A 649 30.51 12.30 -21.74
CA GLY A 649 29.46 13.12 -22.36
C GLY A 649 28.42 13.69 -21.40
N PHE A 650 28.34 13.23 -20.16
CA PHE A 650 27.53 13.83 -19.11
C PHE A 650 28.12 15.10 -18.51
N THR A 651 29.43 15.20 -18.47
CA THR A 651 30.16 16.31 -17.84
C THR A 651 30.84 17.22 -18.86
N GLN A 652 31.14 16.67 -20.04
CA GLN A 652 31.83 17.37 -21.14
C GLN A 652 31.08 17.07 -22.44
N PRO A 653 31.02 18.03 -23.35
CA PRO A 653 30.39 17.78 -24.65
C PRO A 653 31.21 16.74 -25.42
N HIS A 654 30.48 15.82 -26.04
CA HIS A 654 31.13 14.89 -26.94
C HIS A 654 31.56 15.58 -28.24
N ILE A 655 32.84 15.79 -28.39
CA ILE A 655 33.46 16.28 -29.62
C ILE A 655 34.04 15.10 -30.34
N VAL A 656 33.43 14.71 -31.48
CA VAL A 656 34.07 13.77 -32.40
C VAL A 656 35.23 14.50 -33.10
N ARG A 657 36.44 14.31 -32.65
CA ARG A 657 37.66 14.78 -33.32
C ARG A 657 37.95 13.80 -34.47
N VAL A 658 37.28 13.91 -35.57
CA VAL A 658 37.61 13.18 -36.79
C VAL A 658 38.60 14.06 -37.58
N GLY A 659 39.89 13.86 -37.41
CA GLY A 659 40.90 14.17 -38.40
C GLY A 659 41.19 15.63 -38.73
N MET A 660 40.48 16.59 -38.16
CA MET A 660 40.67 18.03 -38.46
C MET A 660 40.59 18.87 -37.19
N GLY A 661 41.52 18.75 -36.32
CA GLY A 661 41.66 19.63 -35.19
C GLY A 661 43.05 19.56 -34.68
N SER A 662 43.88 20.48 -35.14
CA SER A 662 45.05 20.79 -34.37
C SER A 662 44.58 21.38 -33.02
N GLU A 663 45.34 21.15 -31.97
CA GLU A 663 45.17 21.78 -30.65
C GLU A 663 45.16 23.33 -30.71
N PHE A 664 45.31 23.91 -31.90
CA PHE A 664 45.47 25.34 -32.20
C PHE A 664 44.26 26.04 -32.81
N ALA A 665 43.14 25.31 -33.07
CA ALA A 665 41.90 25.97 -33.50
C ALA A 665 40.90 25.98 -32.36
N PRO A 666 40.71 27.08 -31.63
CA PRO A 666 39.69 27.18 -30.60
C PRO A 666 38.27 27.00 -31.21
N LEU A 667 37.47 26.18 -30.63
CA LEU A 667 36.08 26.06 -31.04
C LEU A 667 35.34 27.39 -30.81
N PRO A 668 34.50 27.83 -31.74
CA PRO A 668 33.81 29.12 -31.65
C PRO A 668 32.80 29.21 -30.51
N SER A 669 32.45 28.11 -29.86
CA SER A 669 31.62 28.05 -28.64
C SER A 669 32.13 26.95 -27.73
N VAL A 670 32.11 27.17 -26.43
CA VAL A 670 32.37 26.11 -25.43
C VAL A 670 31.16 25.18 -25.52
N PRO A 671 31.38 23.89 -25.85
CA PRO A 671 30.28 22.97 -25.95
C PRO A 671 29.67 22.71 -24.57
N GLU A 672 28.34 22.61 -24.47
CA GLU A 672 27.66 22.35 -23.21
C GLU A 672 27.60 20.86 -22.90
N PRO A 673 27.63 20.45 -21.61
CA PRO A 673 27.38 19.08 -21.20
C PRO A 673 25.98 18.64 -21.64
N ALA A 674 25.76 17.33 -21.71
CA ALA A 674 24.45 16.78 -21.99
C ALA A 674 23.40 17.29 -20.98
N GLN A 675 22.20 17.56 -21.46
CA GLN A 675 21.07 17.97 -20.64
C GLN A 675 20.02 16.86 -20.63
N LEU A 676 19.21 16.79 -19.57
CA LEU A 676 18.01 15.95 -19.60
C LEU A 676 17.06 16.52 -20.65
N ALA A 677 16.50 15.63 -21.47
CA ALA A 677 15.50 16.03 -22.45
C ALA A 677 14.34 16.73 -21.73
N GLY A 678 13.95 17.89 -22.24
CA GLY A 678 12.82 18.63 -21.71
C GLY A 678 11.49 17.91 -21.92
N ALA A 679 10.42 18.50 -21.39
CA ALA A 679 9.07 18.16 -21.80
C ALA A 679 8.93 18.54 -23.29
N GLY A 680 8.99 17.53 -24.16
CA GLY A 680 8.72 17.71 -25.57
C GLY A 680 7.24 17.94 -25.86
N ASP A 681 6.86 17.87 -27.14
CA ASP A 681 5.44 17.84 -27.50
C ASP A 681 4.76 16.61 -26.85
N GLU A 682 3.92 16.85 -25.87
CA GLU A 682 3.19 15.81 -25.12
C GLU A 682 2.32 14.95 -26.06
N SER A 683 1.95 15.46 -27.22
CA SER A 683 1.18 14.72 -28.22
C SER A 683 1.98 13.60 -28.89
N SER A 684 3.31 13.68 -28.86
CA SER A 684 4.22 12.68 -29.41
C SER A 684 4.83 11.73 -28.36
N ASP A 685 4.58 11.98 -27.07
CA ASP A 685 5.11 11.16 -25.97
C ASP A 685 4.19 9.96 -25.69
N GLU A 686 4.62 8.77 -26.13
CA GLU A 686 3.85 7.53 -26.00
C GLU A 686 3.49 7.17 -24.56
N ILE A 687 4.36 7.42 -23.58
CA ILE A 687 4.09 7.09 -22.18
C ILE A 687 3.08 8.06 -21.56
N LEU A 688 3.12 9.35 -21.92
CA LEU A 688 2.12 10.32 -21.50
C LEU A 688 0.75 10.00 -22.12
N GLN A 689 0.71 9.59 -23.37
CA GLN A 689 -0.52 9.13 -23.99
C GLN A 689 -1.05 7.86 -23.29
N ALA A 690 -0.18 6.92 -22.94
CA ALA A 690 -0.56 5.72 -22.20
C ALA A 690 -1.10 6.08 -20.80
N LEU A 691 -0.49 7.03 -20.11
CA LEU A 691 -0.97 7.54 -18.81
C LEU A 691 -2.37 8.16 -18.95
N ASN A 692 -2.54 9.09 -19.90
CA ASN A 692 -3.80 9.81 -20.10
C ASN A 692 -4.94 8.86 -20.52
N ASN A 693 -4.62 7.76 -21.22
CA ASN A 693 -5.58 6.75 -21.67
C ASN A 693 -5.80 5.62 -20.65
N GLY A 694 -5.22 5.69 -19.45
CA GLY A 694 -5.32 4.66 -18.43
C GLY A 694 -4.58 3.35 -18.78
N ARG A 695 -3.64 3.37 -19.73
CA ARG A 695 -2.87 2.22 -20.25
C ARG A 695 -1.41 2.23 -19.78
N LEU A 696 -1.08 2.99 -18.75
CA LEU A 696 0.30 3.10 -18.26
C LEU A 696 0.91 1.73 -17.93
N MET A 697 0.17 0.86 -17.24
CA MET A 697 0.69 -0.46 -16.85
C MET A 697 0.95 -1.36 -18.06
N GLU A 698 0.14 -1.29 -19.09
CA GLU A 698 0.36 -1.99 -20.36
C GLU A 698 1.65 -1.51 -21.05
N TYR A 699 1.86 -0.18 -21.08
CA TYR A 699 3.09 0.42 -21.61
C TYR A 699 4.33 -0.04 -20.83
N LEU A 700 4.28 0.00 -19.50
CA LEU A 700 5.38 -0.43 -18.64
C LEU A 700 5.68 -1.93 -18.79
N PHE A 701 4.66 -2.78 -18.88
CA PHE A 701 4.84 -4.21 -19.18
C PHE A 701 5.54 -4.41 -20.52
N GLY A 702 5.09 -3.72 -21.58
CA GLY A 702 5.73 -3.77 -22.89
C GLY A 702 7.18 -3.26 -22.88
N SER A 703 7.48 -2.23 -22.09
CA SER A 703 8.83 -1.71 -21.92
C SER A 703 9.75 -2.70 -21.22
N GLU A 704 9.27 -3.32 -20.11
CA GLU A 704 10.02 -4.31 -19.34
C GLU A 704 10.28 -5.60 -20.16
N THR A 705 9.30 -6.07 -20.90
CA THR A 705 9.46 -7.24 -21.77
C THR A 705 10.42 -6.98 -22.93
N ARG A 706 10.40 -5.79 -23.53
CA ARG A 706 11.38 -5.40 -24.55
C ARG A 706 12.79 -5.36 -23.99
N GLN A 707 12.97 -4.83 -22.76
CA GLN A 707 14.26 -4.82 -22.08
C GLN A 707 14.80 -6.23 -21.84
N LEU A 708 13.95 -7.16 -21.36
CA LEU A 708 14.31 -8.56 -21.17
C LEU A 708 14.76 -9.21 -22.48
N LEU A 709 14.05 -8.93 -23.56
CA LEU A 709 14.37 -9.47 -24.88
C LEU A 709 15.69 -8.92 -25.42
N ASP A 710 15.91 -7.61 -25.35
CA ASP A 710 17.14 -6.97 -25.77
C ASP A 710 18.34 -7.48 -24.97
N GLN A 711 18.15 -7.73 -23.66
CA GLN A 711 19.18 -8.32 -22.83
C GLN A 711 19.53 -9.74 -23.29
N ALA A 712 18.51 -10.56 -23.59
CA ALA A 712 18.70 -11.89 -24.09
C ALA A 712 19.43 -11.89 -25.45
N GLU A 713 19.05 -11.00 -26.36
CA GLU A 713 19.69 -10.85 -27.66
C GLU A 713 21.16 -10.36 -27.53
N ARG A 714 21.42 -9.40 -26.67
CA ARG A 714 22.80 -8.92 -26.41
C ARG A 714 23.66 -9.99 -25.75
N ALA A 715 23.08 -10.79 -24.84
CA ALA A 715 23.79 -11.89 -24.20
C ALA A 715 24.17 -12.99 -25.19
N SER A 716 23.37 -13.18 -26.24
CA SER A 716 23.56 -14.23 -27.23
C SER A 716 24.40 -13.83 -28.46
N THR A 717 24.48 -12.54 -28.78
CA THR A 717 25.14 -12.05 -30.02
C THR A 717 26.47 -11.32 -29.81
N SER A 718 26.89 -11.10 -28.55
CA SER A 718 28.05 -10.26 -28.24
C SER A 718 29.39 -10.93 -28.52
N ASN A 719 29.99 -10.59 -29.64
CA ASN A 719 31.25 -11.10 -30.17
C ASN A 719 32.51 -10.25 -29.81
N ARG A 720 32.53 -9.46 -28.70
CA ARG A 720 33.69 -8.60 -28.41
C ARG A 720 34.28 -8.83 -27.01
N GLU A 721 35.48 -9.31 -26.97
CA GLU A 721 36.28 -9.80 -25.82
C GLU A 721 36.45 -8.84 -24.62
N SER A 722 36.24 -7.56 -24.77
CA SER A 722 36.43 -6.60 -23.66
C SER A 722 35.14 -6.22 -22.91
N ARG A 723 33.98 -6.64 -23.41
CA ARG A 723 32.69 -6.33 -22.80
C ARG A 723 32.12 -7.42 -21.85
N TRP A 724 32.67 -8.63 -21.97
CA TRP A 724 32.12 -9.78 -21.24
C TRP A 724 32.33 -9.72 -19.73
N ALA A 725 33.49 -9.23 -19.26
CA ALA A 725 33.75 -9.13 -17.82
C ALA A 725 32.80 -8.12 -17.14
N LEU A 726 32.61 -6.95 -17.75
CA LEU A 726 31.68 -5.90 -17.27
C LEU A 726 30.21 -6.29 -17.44
N ILE A 727 29.88 -7.01 -18.52
CA ILE A 727 28.53 -7.47 -18.81
C ILE A 727 28.19 -8.68 -17.95
N ILE A 728 29.09 -9.60 -17.66
CA ILE A 728 28.83 -10.76 -16.77
C ILE A 728 28.66 -10.29 -15.33
N GLU A 729 29.45 -9.35 -14.82
CA GLU A 729 29.24 -8.75 -13.50
C GLU A 729 27.97 -7.89 -13.46
N GLY A 730 27.72 -7.07 -14.46
CA GLY A 730 26.48 -6.29 -14.59
C GLY A 730 25.26 -7.16 -14.93
N MET A 731 25.40 -8.25 -15.69
CA MET A 731 24.29 -9.15 -16.05
C MET A 731 23.98 -10.17 -14.96
N GLN A 732 24.95 -10.69 -14.21
CA GLN A 732 24.66 -11.48 -13.00
C GLN A 732 23.94 -10.64 -11.94
N LEU A 733 24.31 -9.38 -11.78
CA LEU A 733 23.58 -8.42 -10.96
C LEU A 733 22.23 -8.06 -11.59
N GLY A 734 22.16 -7.74 -12.87
CA GLY A 734 20.94 -7.33 -13.58
C GLY A 734 19.97 -8.47 -13.79
N PHE A 735 20.42 -9.65 -14.19
CA PHE A 735 19.55 -10.80 -14.44
C PHE A 735 19.07 -11.46 -13.13
N ASN A 736 19.93 -11.54 -12.12
CA ASN A 736 19.50 -12.00 -10.79
C ASN A 736 18.63 -10.97 -10.07
N THR A 737 18.83 -9.67 -10.30
CA THR A 737 17.96 -8.62 -9.76
C THR A 737 16.66 -8.48 -10.55
N LEU A 738 16.68 -8.64 -11.88
CA LEU A 738 15.49 -8.65 -12.69
C LEU A 738 14.60 -9.85 -12.36
N LEU A 739 15.18 -11.02 -12.15
CA LEU A 739 14.45 -12.22 -11.71
C LEU A 739 14.04 -12.18 -10.24
N MET A 740 14.74 -11.44 -9.39
CA MET A 740 14.24 -11.19 -8.03
C MET A 740 13.08 -10.19 -8.01
N ALA A 741 13.11 -9.16 -8.84
CA ALA A 741 11.97 -8.27 -9.06
C ALA A 741 10.78 -8.99 -9.72
N VAL A 742 11.06 -10.01 -10.54
CA VAL A 742 10.13 -10.88 -11.29
C VAL A 742 9.57 -12.03 -10.44
N ARG A 743 10.20 -12.44 -9.34
CA ARG A 743 9.72 -13.53 -8.48
C ARG A 743 8.51 -13.20 -7.62
N GLY A 744 7.82 -12.12 -7.93
CA GLY A 744 6.55 -11.73 -7.33
C GLY A 744 6.67 -10.77 -6.15
N PRO A 745 5.53 -10.29 -5.65
CA PRO A 745 5.40 -9.19 -4.69
C PRO A 745 6.14 -9.38 -3.37
N LEU A 746 6.38 -10.61 -2.97
CA LEU A 746 7.03 -10.92 -1.70
C LEU A 746 8.56 -10.99 -1.78
N ALA A 747 9.15 -11.10 -2.97
CA ALA A 747 10.61 -11.08 -3.14
C ALA A 747 11.21 -9.70 -2.82
N ALA A 748 10.42 -8.63 -2.93
CA ALA A 748 10.82 -7.28 -2.57
C ALA A 748 10.85 -7.02 -1.05
N VAL A 749 10.16 -7.86 -0.25
CA VAL A 749 9.98 -7.66 1.19
C VAL A 749 10.83 -8.67 1.96
N GLY A 750 12.15 -8.50 1.91
CA GLY A 750 13.12 -9.42 2.56
C GLY A 750 12.85 -9.66 4.05
N TRP A 751 12.35 -8.66 4.77
CA TRP A 751 11.98 -8.80 6.18
C TRP A 751 10.79 -9.75 6.40
N LEU A 752 9.83 -9.81 5.45
CA LEU A 752 8.68 -10.69 5.53
C LEU A 752 9.10 -12.16 5.45
N MET A 753 10.12 -12.48 4.63
CA MET A 753 10.70 -13.82 4.59
C MET A 753 11.39 -14.20 5.90
N GLN A 754 12.08 -13.25 6.55
CA GLN A 754 12.66 -13.46 7.87
C GLN A 754 11.59 -13.69 8.94
N LEU A 755 10.51 -12.91 8.89
CA LEU A 755 9.36 -13.11 9.78
C LEU A 755 8.74 -14.50 9.59
N VAL A 756 8.53 -14.92 8.34
CA VAL A 756 8.01 -16.27 8.03
C VAL A 756 8.89 -17.34 8.63
N GLN A 757 10.21 -17.27 8.47
CA GLN A 757 11.13 -18.23 9.06
C GLN A 757 11.02 -18.30 10.59
N SER A 758 10.75 -17.17 11.25
CA SER A 758 10.53 -17.16 12.70
C SER A 758 9.18 -17.73 13.13
N LEU A 759 8.18 -17.70 12.24
CA LEU A 759 6.80 -18.13 12.51
C LEU A 759 6.48 -19.56 12.03
N THR A 760 7.41 -20.26 11.36
CA THR A 760 7.17 -21.60 10.79
C THR A 760 6.74 -22.63 11.83
N GLN A 761 7.20 -22.48 13.07
CA GLN A 761 6.74 -23.33 14.18
C GLN A 761 5.30 -23.00 14.61
N ASP A 762 4.89 -21.74 14.55
CA ASP A 762 3.57 -21.26 14.97
C ASP A 762 2.53 -21.41 13.85
N VAL A 763 2.96 -21.35 12.59
CA VAL A 763 2.10 -21.47 11.40
C VAL A 763 2.70 -22.47 10.40
N PRO A 764 2.60 -23.79 10.67
CA PRO A 764 3.21 -24.82 9.81
C PRO A 764 2.70 -24.83 8.36
N ALA A 765 1.52 -24.26 8.11
CA ALA A 765 0.93 -24.16 6.77
C ALA A 765 1.75 -23.29 5.80
N LEU A 766 2.62 -22.39 6.30
CA LEU A 766 3.52 -21.59 5.47
C LEU A 766 4.57 -22.42 4.72
N GLU A 767 4.91 -23.61 5.22
CA GLU A 767 5.82 -24.56 4.58
C GLU A 767 5.07 -25.76 3.95
N SER A 768 3.76 -25.71 3.85
CA SER A 768 2.96 -26.78 3.28
C SER A 768 3.41 -27.14 1.85
N HIS A 769 3.48 -28.42 1.56
CA HIS A 769 3.69 -28.94 0.20
C HIS A 769 2.47 -28.70 -0.71
N ASP A 770 1.28 -28.51 -0.14
CA ASP A 770 0.10 -28.06 -0.89
C ASP A 770 0.24 -26.57 -1.22
N PRO A 771 0.36 -26.21 -2.51
CA PRO A 771 0.49 -24.80 -2.92
C PRO A 771 -0.68 -23.95 -2.45
N THR A 772 -1.89 -24.50 -2.45
CA THR A 772 -3.10 -23.75 -2.05
C THR A 772 -3.10 -23.45 -0.56
N ALA A 773 -2.78 -24.43 0.28
CA ALA A 773 -2.70 -24.24 1.71
C ALA A 773 -1.60 -23.25 2.09
N ARG A 774 -0.45 -23.30 1.41
CA ARG A 774 0.65 -22.36 1.61
C ARG A 774 0.26 -20.95 1.24
N GLU A 775 -0.41 -20.75 0.10
CA GLU A 775 -0.84 -19.42 -0.34
C GLU A 775 -1.90 -18.81 0.60
N LEU A 776 -2.80 -19.64 1.12
CA LEU A 776 -3.77 -19.19 2.13
C LEU A 776 -3.08 -18.75 3.43
N ALA A 777 -2.10 -19.48 3.90
CA ALA A 777 -1.32 -19.11 5.08
C ALA A 777 -0.56 -17.79 4.89
N TRP A 778 -0.04 -17.54 3.69
CA TRP A 778 0.54 -16.24 3.33
C TRP A 778 -0.47 -15.10 3.35
N VAL A 779 -1.67 -15.32 2.82
CA VAL A 779 -2.75 -14.33 2.83
C VAL A 779 -3.13 -13.98 4.27
N ASP A 780 -3.34 -15.00 5.11
CA ASP A 780 -3.68 -14.82 6.53
C ASP A 780 -2.57 -14.04 7.28
N LEU A 781 -1.30 -14.33 6.99
CA LEU A 781 -0.18 -13.61 7.60
C LEU A 781 -0.18 -12.13 7.21
N LEU A 782 -0.37 -11.82 5.92
CA LEU A 782 -0.44 -10.43 5.45
C LEU A 782 -1.61 -9.67 6.08
N GLN A 783 -2.78 -10.30 6.21
CA GLN A 783 -3.94 -9.71 6.89
C GLN A 783 -3.66 -9.42 8.36
N ASN A 784 -3.06 -10.37 9.08
CA ASN A 784 -2.73 -10.19 10.50
C ASN A 784 -1.68 -9.09 10.71
N ILE A 785 -0.66 -9.00 9.86
CA ILE A 785 0.32 -7.91 9.91
C ILE A 785 -0.38 -6.57 9.63
N ALA A 786 -1.23 -6.52 8.61
CA ALA A 786 -1.96 -5.30 8.27
C ALA A 786 -2.83 -4.83 9.45
N MET A 787 -3.55 -5.73 10.12
CA MET A 787 -4.38 -5.40 11.27
C MET A 787 -3.57 -4.91 12.47
N LEU A 788 -2.40 -5.50 12.74
CA LEU A 788 -1.51 -5.05 13.80
C LEU A 788 -0.97 -3.63 13.54
N LEU A 789 -0.64 -3.30 12.30
CA LEU A 789 -0.18 -1.96 11.94
C LEU A 789 -1.26 -0.89 12.13
N LEU A 790 -2.50 -1.23 11.89
CA LEU A 790 -3.64 -0.36 12.14
C LEU A 790 -3.81 -0.08 13.65
N HIS A 791 -3.68 -1.11 14.49
CA HIS A 791 -3.80 -0.99 15.95
C HIS A 791 -2.68 -0.14 16.56
N HIS A 792 -1.41 -0.42 16.21
CA HIS A 792 -0.27 0.32 16.75
C HIS A 792 -0.24 1.80 16.33
N GLY A 793 -0.88 2.17 15.24
CA GLY A 793 -1.07 3.55 14.83
C GLY A 793 -1.86 4.40 15.81
N SER A 794 -2.59 3.78 16.72
CA SER A 794 -3.53 4.43 17.62
C SER A 794 -3.02 4.57 19.07
N VAL A 795 -1.91 3.93 19.41
CA VAL A 795 -1.34 3.98 20.76
C VAL A 795 -0.19 4.98 20.79
N THR A 796 -0.46 6.20 21.21
CA THR A 796 0.59 7.16 21.59
C THR A 796 1.33 6.59 22.80
N VAL A 797 2.63 6.40 22.68
CA VAL A 797 3.51 6.13 23.82
C VAL A 797 3.35 7.30 24.79
N ALA A 798 2.78 7.04 25.96
CA ALA A 798 2.77 8.02 27.03
C ALA A 798 4.24 8.39 27.32
N PRO A 799 4.59 9.68 27.46
CA PRO A 799 5.94 10.06 27.80
C PRO A 799 6.30 9.41 29.16
N ASP A 800 7.43 8.73 29.20
CA ASP A 800 8.02 8.15 30.40
C ASP A 800 8.03 9.23 31.50
N THR A 801 7.17 9.08 32.51
CA THR A 801 7.29 9.83 33.75
C THR A 801 8.60 9.40 34.40
N PRO A 802 9.53 10.32 34.71
CA PRO A 802 10.78 9.97 35.34
C PRO A 802 10.47 9.34 36.70
N ARG A 803 10.78 8.06 36.86
CA ARG A 803 10.75 7.39 38.18
C ARG A 803 11.71 8.11 39.10
N CYS A 804 11.15 8.88 40.02
CA CYS A 804 11.87 9.46 41.13
C CYS A 804 12.46 8.31 41.97
N ARG A 805 13.79 8.08 41.87
CA ARG A 805 14.51 7.20 42.76
C ARG A 805 14.54 7.89 44.13
N MET A 806 13.71 7.43 45.04
CA MET A 806 13.93 7.71 46.47
C MET A 806 15.22 7.00 46.90
N LEU A 807 16.26 7.77 47.12
CA LEU A 807 17.42 7.37 47.90
C LEU A 807 16.95 7.19 49.35
N ARG A 808 16.98 5.97 49.88
CA ARG A 808 16.97 5.71 51.31
C ARG A 808 18.38 5.93 51.84
N SER A 809 18.48 6.89 52.77
CA SER A 809 19.60 7.05 53.73
C SER A 809 19.61 5.89 54.69
#